data_b83e7dece9f565824f6dd144865eab8a
#
_entry.id   b83e7dece9f565824f6dd144865eab8a
#
_cell.length_a   1.000
_cell.length_b   1.000
_cell.length_c   1.000
_cell.angle_alpha   90.00
_cell.angle_beta   90.00
_cell.angle_gamma   90.00
#
_symmetry.space_group_name_H-M   'P 1'
#
loop_
_entity.id
_entity.type
_entity.pdbx_description
1 polymer ?
#
loop_
_entity_poly.entity_id
_entity_poly.type
_entity_poly.pdbx_seq_one_letter_code
_entity_poly.pdbx_strand_id
1 'polypeptide(L)'
;MDLPGDAPWRLWGPYQSGRQWGTVREDYSANGDAWDYLPFDQAHARAYRWGEDGIAGLCDAHGFLHLSLALWNERDDRLKERWFGLTNGQGNHGEDVKEYWWPLDATPTHSWEQLLYRYPQAAFPYEQLVEENARRGRDQREFELADTGALAENRFFDVTITHAKGSPDDVLLTVTAVNRGPDPAPLHLIPQLWFRNTWAWGRDDRRPTLELVRADDTGVTVAAHHDFLGDYRLESAGSPRVMFCDNETDAVGLFGGGAHNASAYPTNGANDAVVRGDDSRINPNGQGTKVALDYRFDAVGPGESVTVTLRLRSTAHDEPPFGDAYAAVLDTRRSEADAFYAGVIPSGTSDEDALTARRAFAGLLWGKQVYRYSVAEWLEGDPSQPPAPPQRLAPEPAGRNTDWPHVELADVISMPDEWEYPWFAAWDLAFHAVTLAHVDPALAKQQLLLLCREWAQNPSGQLPAYEWSFSDVNPPVHAWATWLVYVIDGARDRAFLARMVSKLLLNMGWWTNVKDENGTDLFGGGFLGMDNISVFDRSRDVPAGHHLEQSDATSWVAFAFLGMLRMAQELARDDPGWSELPTTFLERFLSIAEASEAFGSARVSLWDEDDGFCYDLLVDDRGHAEPVRVRSYVGLVPLLAVAVTPEWVDELDSYVQRRGWLEQHRGDLLERRVIVHPDRGREGGLGLIPPERYARVLKRMLDTAEFLSPYGIRSLSAAYRDSTTVHVGEQELSIQYAPGESDSGLFGGNSNWRGPIWLPINVLLVDAMRTYSDGAWNELEVELPTGSGRRVSLHEAADDLAERLIGLFRTGPNGRRPSQPHDHPDDPLWNAHPTFSEYFHGDTGEGLGASHQTGWTSLVAHLICTRRAL
;
A
#
# COMPACT_ATOMS: atom_id res chain seq x y z
N MET A 1 7.79 15.08 -16.91
CA MET A 1 7.96 13.88 -16.05
C MET A 1 9.19 13.16 -16.58
N ASP A 2 10.31 13.25 -15.88
CA ASP A 2 11.53 12.53 -16.28
C ASP A 2 11.46 11.14 -15.66
N LEU A 3 10.92 10.18 -16.41
CA LEU A 3 11.03 8.77 -16.05
C LEU A 3 12.50 8.37 -16.11
N PRO A 4 13.02 7.57 -15.18
CA PRO A 4 14.42 7.13 -15.18
C PRO A 4 14.79 6.33 -16.44
N GLY A 5 16.07 6.16 -16.71
CA GLY A 5 16.74 5.59 -17.90
C GLY A 5 16.07 4.57 -18.82
N ASP A 6 15.09 3.80 -18.33
CA ASP A 6 14.25 2.88 -19.13
C ASP A 6 12.87 3.49 -19.49
N ALA A 7 12.79 4.80 -19.50
CA ALA A 7 11.57 5.58 -19.70
C ALA A 7 10.67 5.09 -20.84
N PRO A 8 11.15 4.75 -22.05
CA PRO A 8 10.29 4.28 -23.11
C PRO A 8 9.51 3.00 -22.75
N TRP A 9 10.14 2.05 -22.06
CA TRP A 9 9.50 0.81 -21.65
C TRP A 9 8.42 1.00 -20.58
N ARG A 10 8.46 2.09 -19.81
CA ARG A 10 7.51 2.44 -18.77
C ARG A 10 6.38 3.34 -19.24
N LEU A 11 6.33 3.65 -20.53
CA LEU A 11 5.23 4.42 -21.10
C LEU A 11 3.89 3.71 -20.89
N TRP A 12 3.86 2.40 -21.02
CA TRP A 12 2.67 1.57 -20.81
C TRP A 12 2.89 0.66 -19.60
N GLY A 13 1.86 0.48 -18.79
CA GLY A 13 1.92 -0.40 -17.61
C GLY A 13 0.56 -0.60 -16.97
N PRO A 14 0.47 -1.41 -15.92
CA PRO A 14 -0.75 -1.70 -15.17
C PRO A 14 -1.09 -0.52 -14.27
N TYR A 15 -1.15 0.69 -14.83
CA TYR A 15 -1.30 1.92 -14.06
C TYR A 15 -2.76 2.34 -13.87
N GLN A 16 -3.70 1.51 -14.32
CA GLN A 16 -5.12 1.74 -14.13
C GLN A 16 -5.55 1.25 -12.75
N SER A 17 -6.41 2.03 -12.09
CA SER A 17 -6.95 1.69 -10.77
C SER A 17 -7.85 0.45 -10.83
N GLY A 18 -7.86 -0.35 -9.79
CA GLY A 18 -8.90 -1.38 -9.58
C GLY A 18 -10.24 -0.78 -9.18
N ARG A 19 -10.22 0.41 -8.53
CA ARG A 19 -11.41 1.17 -8.13
C ARG A 19 -11.17 2.67 -8.25
N GLN A 20 -12.09 3.39 -8.92
CA GLN A 20 -12.10 4.85 -9.01
C GLN A 20 -13.34 5.46 -8.34
N TRP A 21 -14.47 4.75 -8.36
CA TRP A 21 -15.68 5.16 -7.64
C TRP A 21 -15.45 5.18 -6.12
N GLY A 22 -16.18 6.02 -5.39
CA GLY A 22 -16.05 6.11 -3.93
C GLY A 22 -14.72 6.69 -3.42
N THR A 23 -13.90 7.32 -4.29
CA THR A 23 -12.67 8.01 -3.87
C THR A 23 -12.93 9.49 -3.56
N VAL A 24 -12.09 10.06 -2.69
CA VAL A 24 -12.18 11.50 -2.35
C VAL A 24 -12.03 12.37 -3.58
N ARG A 25 -11.17 12.02 -4.52
CA ARG A 25 -10.95 12.78 -5.76
C ARG A 25 -12.22 12.93 -6.60
N GLU A 26 -13.05 11.88 -6.62
CA GLU A 26 -14.32 11.88 -7.37
C GLU A 26 -15.51 12.36 -6.52
N ASP A 27 -15.28 12.76 -5.26
CA ASP A 27 -16.33 13.28 -4.39
C ASP A 27 -16.55 14.78 -4.59
N TYR A 28 -17.71 15.14 -5.13
CA TYR A 28 -18.19 16.50 -5.28
C TYR A 28 -19.45 16.77 -4.43
N SER A 29 -19.68 15.95 -3.39
CA SER A 29 -20.79 16.11 -2.45
C SER A 29 -20.59 17.33 -1.53
N ALA A 30 -21.67 17.74 -0.89
CA ALA A 30 -21.65 18.85 0.08
C ALA A 30 -21.21 18.41 1.49
N ASN A 31 -21.30 17.12 1.78
CA ASN A 31 -21.05 16.53 3.09
C ASN A 31 -19.75 15.70 3.18
N GLY A 32 -18.99 15.59 2.09
CA GLY A 32 -17.74 14.85 2.04
C GLY A 32 -17.92 13.34 2.07
N ASP A 33 -19.07 12.83 1.59
CA ASP A 33 -19.36 11.39 1.51
C ASP A 33 -19.07 10.87 0.12
N ALA A 34 -17.83 10.42 -0.08
CA ALA A 34 -17.36 9.91 -1.36
C ALA A 34 -18.11 8.64 -1.80
N TRP A 35 -18.48 7.81 -0.86
CA TRP A 35 -19.17 6.54 -1.13
C TRP A 35 -20.58 6.75 -1.68
N ASP A 36 -21.34 7.69 -1.13
CA ASP A 36 -22.70 8.00 -1.58
C ASP A 36 -22.71 8.88 -2.83
N TYR A 37 -21.69 9.70 -3.03
CA TYR A 37 -21.62 10.60 -4.19
C TYR A 37 -21.44 9.86 -5.49
N LEU A 38 -20.53 8.89 -5.54
CA LEU A 38 -20.29 8.05 -6.69
C LEU A 38 -20.21 6.57 -6.26
N PRO A 39 -21.38 5.92 -6.01
CA PRO A 39 -21.43 4.53 -5.59
C PRO A 39 -21.21 3.55 -6.74
N PHE A 40 -20.94 2.30 -6.41
CA PHE A 40 -20.72 1.22 -7.37
C PHE A 40 -21.82 1.12 -8.45
N ASP A 41 -23.09 1.26 -8.06
CA ASP A 41 -24.22 1.14 -8.98
C ASP A 41 -24.26 2.22 -10.07
N GLN A 42 -23.63 3.35 -9.84
CA GLN A 42 -23.51 4.44 -10.81
C GLN A 42 -22.21 4.36 -11.63
N ALA A 43 -21.20 3.64 -11.16
CA ALA A 43 -19.85 3.63 -11.74
C ALA A 43 -19.84 3.23 -13.23
N HIS A 44 -20.67 2.27 -13.66
CA HIS A 44 -20.77 1.81 -15.05
C HIS A 44 -21.34 2.86 -16.02
N ALA A 45 -22.01 3.90 -15.51
CA ALA A 45 -22.69 4.94 -16.28
C ALA A 45 -22.06 6.33 -16.13
N ARG A 46 -20.96 6.48 -15.36
CA ARG A 46 -20.25 7.74 -15.18
C ARG A 46 -18.89 7.74 -15.85
N ALA A 47 -18.54 8.87 -16.46
CA ALA A 47 -17.16 9.21 -16.76
C ALA A 47 -16.52 9.82 -15.51
N TYR A 48 -15.31 9.37 -15.19
CA TYR A 48 -14.53 9.89 -14.06
C TYR A 48 -13.74 11.15 -14.46
N ARG A 49 -13.42 11.97 -13.47
CA ARG A 49 -12.64 13.21 -13.66
C ARG A 49 -11.12 12.94 -13.54
N TRP A 50 -10.73 12.16 -12.55
CA TRP A 50 -9.34 12.10 -12.10
C TRP A 50 -8.60 10.83 -12.50
N GLY A 51 -9.29 9.77 -12.86
CA GLY A 51 -8.69 8.49 -13.22
C GLY A 51 -9.65 7.61 -14.01
N GLU A 52 -9.31 6.33 -14.12
CA GLU A 52 -10.14 5.28 -14.71
C GLU A 52 -9.96 3.99 -13.92
N ASP A 53 -10.97 3.14 -13.91
CA ASP A 53 -10.89 1.81 -13.28
C ASP A 53 -11.19 0.68 -14.28
N GLY A 54 -10.75 -0.53 -13.95
CA GLY A 54 -11.02 -1.72 -14.75
C GLY A 54 -10.23 -2.94 -14.32
N ILE A 55 -10.68 -4.11 -14.77
CA ILE A 55 -10.06 -5.40 -14.44
C ILE A 55 -8.77 -5.58 -15.24
N ALA A 56 -7.65 -5.81 -14.55
CA ALA A 56 -6.32 -5.99 -15.15
C ALA A 56 -5.98 -4.90 -16.17
N GLY A 57 -6.30 -3.65 -15.83
CA GLY A 57 -6.20 -2.52 -16.73
C GLY A 57 -4.75 -2.14 -17.02
N LEU A 58 -4.52 -1.73 -18.26
CA LEU A 58 -3.25 -1.19 -18.73
C LEU A 58 -3.49 0.19 -19.31
N CYS A 59 -2.63 1.16 -19.00
CA CYS A 59 -2.69 2.48 -19.63
C CYS A 59 -1.31 3.08 -19.84
N ASP A 60 -1.25 4.18 -20.59
CA ASP A 60 -0.05 4.97 -20.67
C ASP A 60 0.25 5.70 -19.34
N ALA A 61 1.50 6.08 -19.11
CA ALA A 61 1.97 6.71 -17.89
C ALA A 61 1.35 8.11 -17.60
N HIS A 62 0.55 8.64 -18.53
CA HIS A 62 -0.20 9.87 -18.37
C HIS A 62 -1.70 9.62 -18.13
N GLY A 63 -2.15 8.36 -18.24
CA GLY A 63 -3.53 7.94 -18.08
C GLY A 63 -4.46 8.57 -19.13
N PHE A 64 -4.08 8.56 -20.40
CA PHE A 64 -4.93 9.02 -21.50
C PHE A 64 -5.68 7.88 -22.16
N LEU A 65 -4.98 6.80 -22.54
CA LEU A 65 -5.57 5.67 -23.26
C LEU A 65 -5.51 4.41 -22.41
N HIS A 66 -6.66 3.80 -22.19
CA HIS A 66 -6.88 2.67 -21.29
C HIS A 66 -7.33 1.43 -22.06
N LEU A 67 -6.75 0.28 -21.73
CA LEU A 67 -7.12 -1.03 -22.22
C LEU A 67 -7.41 -1.94 -21.03
N SER A 68 -8.60 -2.52 -20.95
CA SER A 68 -9.02 -3.40 -19.86
C SER A 68 -9.93 -4.51 -20.36
N LEU A 69 -10.26 -5.45 -19.49
CA LEU A 69 -11.16 -6.57 -19.78
C LEU A 69 -12.49 -6.38 -19.07
N ALA A 70 -13.59 -6.50 -19.80
CA ALA A 70 -14.89 -6.77 -19.22
C ALA A 70 -15.30 -8.23 -19.50
N LEU A 71 -16.19 -8.78 -18.68
CA LEU A 71 -16.70 -10.14 -18.80
C LEU A 71 -18.21 -10.16 -18.64
N TRP A 72 -18.84 -11.22 -19.18
CA TRP A 72 -20.25 -11.52 -18.93
C TRP A 72 -20.52 -13.02 -19.03
N ASN A 73 -21.27 -13.54 -18.08
CA ASN A 73 -21.60 -14.97 -17.96
C ASN A 73 -23.05 -15.27 -18.38
N GLU A 74 -23.72 -14.34 -19.04
CA GLU A 74 -25.16 -14.41 -19.44
C GLU A 74 -26.11 -14.56 -18.21
N ARG A 75 -25.61 -14.29 -16.98
CA ARG A 75 -26.40 -14.40 -15.74
C ARG A 75 -26.40 -13.11 -14.94
N ASP A 76 -25.30 -12.34 -15.02
CA ASP A 76 -25.21 -11.06 -14.35
C ASP A 76 -26.17 -10.04 -14.98
N ASP A 77 -26.65 -9.11 -14.18
CA ASP A 77 -27.49 -7.99 -14.60
C ASP A 77 -26.71 -6.85 -15.28
N ARG A 78 -25.37 -6.93 -15.24
CA ARG A 78 -24.41 -5.96 -15.81
C ARG A 78 -23.13 -6.64 -16.29
N LEU A 79 -22.35 -5.93 -17.10
CA LEU A 79 -21.01 -6.36 -17.44
C LEU A 79 -20.10 -6.27 -16.20
N LYS A 80 -19.23 -7.27 -16.01
CA LYS A 80 -18.16 -7.23 -15.04
C LYS A 80 -16.99 -6.44 -15.62
N GLU A 81 -17.03 -5.11 -15.47
CA GLU A 81 -16.00 -4.18 -15.95
C GLU A 81 -15.03 -3.80 -14.83
N ARG A 82 -15.44 -3.94 -13.58
CA ARG A 82 -14.68 -3.61 -12.36
C ARG A 82 -15.06 -4.56 -11.24
N TRP A 83 -14.17 -4.66 -10.25
CA TRP A 83 -14.44 -5.47 -9.07
C TRP A 83 -15.47 -4.82 -8.16
N PHE A 84 -16.30 -5.67 -7.57
CA PHE A 84 -17.29 -5.28 -6.58
C PHE A 84 -16.73 -5.40 -5.17
N GLY A 85 -17.15 -4.52 -4.29
CA GLY A 85 -16.89 -4.59 -2.87
C GLY A 85 -17.84 -3.72 -2.08
N LEU A 86 -17.77 -3.82 -0.77
CA LEU A 86 -18.63 -3.14 0.17
C LEU A 86 -18.05 -1.79 0.56
N THR A 87 -18.90 -0.80 0.71
CA THR A 87 -18.55 0.49 1.32
C THR A 87 -18.49 0.35 2.83
N ASN A 88 -17.89 1.32 3.51
CA ASN A 88 -17.76 1.34 4.96
C ASN A 88 -19.10 1.13 5.71
N GLY A 89 -20.20 1.67 5.18
CA GLY A 89 -21.54 1.50 5.78
C GLY A 89 -22.22 0.17 5.45
N GLN A 90 -21.68 -0.61 4.52
CA GLN A 90 -22.24 -1.91 4.09
C GLN A 90 -21.53 -3.09 4.73
N GLY A 91 -20.21 -3.00 4.98
CA GLY A 91 -19.43 -4.03 5.64
C GLY A 91 -19.57 -3.97 7.18
N ASN A 92 -19.52 -5.12 7.85
CA ASN A 92 -19.53 -5.15 9.31
C ASN A 92 -18.16 -4.81 9.93
N HIS A 93 -17.09 -4.88 9.14
CA HIS A 93 -15.74 -4.47 9.56
C HIS A 93 -15.19 -3.28 8.74
N GLY A 94 -15.92 -2.76 7.76
CA GLY A 94 -15.52 -1.62 6.94
C GLY A 94 -15.68 -1.89 5.45
N GLU A 95 -14.93 -1.16 4.64
CA GLU A 95 -14.82 -1.42 3.20
C GLU A 95 -14.04 -2.71 2.95
N ASP A 96 -14.52 -3.49 1.99
CA ASP A 96 -13.90 -4.76 1.63
C ASP A 96 -14.30 -5.19 0.21
N VAL A 97 -13.33 -5.67 -0.58
CA VAL A 97 -13.57 -6.23 -1.90
C VAL A 97 -14.17 -7.65 -1.79
N LYS A 98 -15.16 -7.94 -2.61
CA LYS A 98 -15.85 -9.25 -2.60
C LYS A 98 -15.58 -10.02 -3.89
N GLU A 99 -14.33 -10.07 -4.30
CA GLU A 99 -13.87 -10.71 -5.54
C GLU A 99 -12.55 -11.47 -5.28
N TYR A 100 -12.09 -12.29 -6.23
CA TYR A 100 -10.84 -13.04 -6.10
C TYR A 100 -9.95 -12.88 -7.32
N TRP A 101 -8.76 -12.29 -7.13
CA TRP A 101 -7.73 -12.19 -8.17
C TRP A 101 -6.33 -12.35 -7.57
N TRP A 102 -5.36 -12.69 -8.40
CA TRP A 102 -3.97 -12.87 -8.00
C TRP A 102 -3.02 -12.29 -9.06
N PRO A 103 -2.19 -11.30 -8.72
CA PRO A 103 -1.02 -10.95 -9.53
C PRO A 103 -0.08 -12.16 -9.62
N LEU A 104 0.04 -12.73 -10.81
CA LEU A 104 0.85 -13.93 -11.00
C LEU A 104 2.31 -13.61 -11.31
N ASP A 105 2.56 -12.55 -12.05
CA ASP A 105 3.90 -12.14 -12.45
C ASP A 105 3.90 -10.69 -12.91
N ALA A 106 5.04 -10.00 -12.76
CA ALA A 106 5.28 -8.70 -13.37
C ALA A 106 6.78 -8.39 -13.40
N THR A 107 7.21 -7.60 -14.37
CA THR A 107 8.57 -7.06 -14.46
C THR A 107 8.57 -5.54 -14.27
N PRO A 108 9.67 -4.91 -13.80
CA PRO A 108 9.71 -3.45 -13.56
C PRO A 108 9.45 -2.59 -14.80
N THR A 109 9.74 -3.12 -15.98
CA THR A 109 9.50 -2.48 -17.28
C THR A 109 8.11 -2.74 -17.85
N HIS A 110 7.31 -3.56 -17.15
CA HIS A 110 6.01 -4.03 -17.65
C HIS A 110 6.10 -4.69 -19.03
N SER A 111 7.26 -5.29 -19.32
CA SER A 111 7.45 -6.07 -20.55
C SER A 111 6.81 -7.44 -20.50
N TRP A 112 6.51 -7.93 -19.29
CA TRP A 112 5.80 -9.17 -18.97
C TRP A 112 4.99 -9.00 -17.73
N GLU A 113 3.71 -9.34 -17.77
CA GLU A 113 2.78 -9.28 -16.64
C GLU A 113 1.70 -10.33 -16.77
N GLN A 114 1.28 -10.91 -15.65
CA GLN A 114 0.15 -11.82 -15.59
C GLN A 114 -0.71 -11.56 -14.34
N LEU A 115 -2.03 -11.59 -14.53
CA LEU A 115 -3.02 -11.58 -13.46
C LEU A 115 -4.03 -12.69 -13.67
N LEU A 116 -4.45 -13.34 -12.61
CA LEU A 116 -5.54 -14.33 -12.60
C LEU A 116 -6.77 -13.71 -11.91
N TYR A 117 -7.92 -13.75 -12.56
CA TYR A 117 -9.20 -13.39 -11.97
C TYR A 117 -10.13 -14.59 -11.98
N ARG A 118 -10.85 -14.82 -10.88
CA ARG A 118 -11.80 -15.91 -10.73
C ARG A 118 -13.24 -15.41 -10.86
N TYR A 119 -13.86 -15.66 -12.00
CA TYR A 119 -15.18 -15.14 -12.36
C TYR A 119 -16.27 -16.18 -12.18
N PRO A 120 -17.34 -15.94 -11.37
CA PRO A 120 -18.44 -16.88 -11.17
C PRO A 120 -19.22 -17.17 -12.45
N GLN A 121 -19.75 -18.41 -12.60
CA GLN A 121 -20.69 -18.80 -13.65
C GLN A 121 -22.16 -18.50 -13.28
N ALA A 122 -22.43 -18.27 -12.00
CA ALA A 122 -23.73 -17.81 -11.50
C ALA A 122 -23.88 -16.29 -11.64
N ALA A 123 -25.10 -15.76 -11.49
CA ALA A 123 -25.30 -14.35 -11.29
C ALA A 123 -24.51 -13.88 -10.05
N PHE A 124 -23.81 -12.75 -10.18
CA PHE A 124 -23.03 -12.25 -9.06
C PHE A 124 -23.98 -11.78 -7.94
N PRO A 125 -23.76 -12.22 -6.69
CA PRO A 125 -24.73 -12.04 -5.62
C PRO A 125 -24.60 -10.68 -4.91
N TYR A 126 -24.63 -9.56 -5.63
CA TYR A 126 -24.42 -8.20 -5.11
C TYR A 126 -25.28 -7.88 -3.88
N GLU A 127 -26.61 -8.05 -4.01
CA GLU A 127 -27.56 -7.75 -2.94
C GLU A 127 -27.34 -8.63 -1.71
N GLN A 128 -27.10 -9.93 -1.91
CA GLN A 128 -26.85 -10.87 -0.81
C GLN A 128 -25.62 -10.50 0.01
N LEU A 129 -24.54 -10.09 -0.67
CA LEU A 129 -23.31 -9.66 -0.01
C LEU A 129 -23.54 -8.41 0.85
N VAL A 130 -24.25 -7.41 0.31
CA VAL A 130 -24.59 -6.19 1.06
C VAL A 130 -25.52 -6.51 2.24
N GLU A 131 -26.63 -7.21 2.01
CA GLU A 131 -27.63 -7.48 3.04
C GLU A 131 -27.09 -8.33 4.19
N GLU A 132 -26.29 -9.37 3.87
CA GLU A 132 -25.78 -10.28 4.89
C GLU A 132 -24.69 -9.60 5.73
N ASN A 133 -23.79 -8.83 5.14
CA ASN A 133 -22.77 -8.09 5.90
C ASN A 133 -23.40 -6.97 6.75
N ALA A 134 -24.35 -6.22 6.21
CA ALA A 134 -25.06 -5.19 6.98
C ALA A 134 -25.85 -5.78 8.17
N ARG A 135 -26.24 -7.05 8.10
CA ARG A 135 -26.95 -7.74 9.19
C ARG A 135 -26.00 -8.23 10.29
N ARG A 136 -24.73 -8.48 9.97
CA ARG A 136 -23.73 -9.02 10.90
C ARG A 136 -23.23 -7.95 11.87
N GLY A 137 -22.97 -8.38 13.10
CA GLY A 137 -22.27 -7.57 14.09
C GLY A 137 -20.76 -7.69 13.95
N ARG A 138 -20.03 -6.81 14.60
CA ARG A 138 -18.55 -6.85 14.63
C ARG A 138 -17.96 -8.08 15.33
N ASP A 139 -18.76 -8.82 16.06
CA ASP A 139 -18.40 -10.11 16.67
C ASP A 139 -18.53 -11.29 15.70
N GLN A 140 -18.98 -11.05 14.48
CA GLN A 140 -19.17 -12.05 13.43
C GLN A 140 -18.19 -11.79 12.29
N ARG A 141 -17.66 -12.87 11.72
CA ARG A 141 -16.82 -12.78 10.51
C ARG A 141 -17.60 -12.15 9.36
N GLU A 142 -16.89 -11.53 8.45
CA GLU A 142 -17.43 -11.05 7.19
C GLU A 142 -18.06 -12.18 6.37
N PHE A 143 -19.03 -11.83 5.53
CA PHE A 143 -19.66 -12.74 4.60
C PHE A 143 -19.07 -12.54 3.21
N GLU A 144 -18.40 -13.58 2.74
CA GLU A 144 -17.60 -13.52 1.53
C GLU A 144 -18.32 -14.08 0.30
N LEU A 145 -17.78 -13.78 -0.90
CA LEU A 145 -18.33 -14.34 -2.15
C LEU A 145 -18.34 -15.87 -2.14
N ALA A 146 -17.34 -16.52 -1.55
CA ALA A 146 -17.31 -17.97 -1.41
C ALA A 146 -18.43 -18.51 -0.54
N ASP A 147 -18.88 -17.76 0.50
CA ASP A 147 -19.96 -18.16 1.39
C ASP A 147 -21.34 -18.13 0.73
N THR A 148 -21.49 -17.35 -0.35
CA THR A 148 -22.76 -17.24 -1.08
C THR A 148 -23.16 -18.52 -1.83
N GLY A 149 -22.19 -19.42 -2.05
CA GLY A 149 -22.36 -20.61 -2.89
C GLY A 149 -22.21 -20.34 -4.39
N ALA A 150 -21.96 -19.11 -4.84
CA ALA A 150 -21.79 -18.79 -6.26
C ALA A 150 -20.59 -19.51 -6.91
N LEU A 151 -19.61 -19.91 -6.11
CA LEU A 151 -18.41 -20.63 -6.53
C LEU A 151 -18.45 -22.14 -6.21
N ALA A 152 -19.57 -22.64 -5.69
CA ALA A 152 -19.70 -24.04 -5.28
C ALA A 152 -19.39 -24.99 -6.46
N GLU A 153 -18.79 -26.16 -6.19
CA GLU A 153 -18.39 -27.15 -7.18
C GLU A 153 -17.43 -26.59 -8.25
N ASN A 154 -16.64 -25.54 -7.89
CA ASN A 154 -15.73 -24.83 -8.80
C ASN A 154 -16.45 -24.23 -10.03
N ARG A 155 -17.73 -23.82 -9.90
CA ARG A 155 -18.52 -23.19 -10.98
C ARG A 155 -18.06 -21.75 -11.23
N PHE A 156 -16.84 -21.65 -11.74
CA PHE A 156 -16.21 -20.38 -12.11
C PHE A 156 -15.30 -20.55 -13.32
N PHE A 157 -14.93 -19.44 -13.92
CA PHE A 157 -13.85 -19.35 -14.88
C PHE A 157 -12.61 -18.82 -14.19
N ASP A 158 -11.46 -19.50 -14.36
CA ASP A 158 -10.15 -18.90 -14.10
C ASP A 158 -9.71 -18.16 -15.36
N VAL A 159 -9.69 -16.82 -15.26
CA VAL A 159 -9.36 -15.92 -16.38
C VAL A 159 -7.95 -15.37 -16.16
N THR A 160 -7.00 -15.84 -16.97
CA THR A 160 -5.63 -15.36 -16.97
C THR A 160 -5.46 -14.25 -18.00
N ILE A 161 -5.06 -13.07 -17.54
CA ILE A 161 -4.76 -11.92 -18.39
C ILE A 161 -3.24 -11.77 -18.44
N THR A 162 -2.67 -11.78 -19.64
CA THR A 162 -1.24 -11.64 -19.88
C THR A 162 -0.96 -10.44 -20.77
N HIS A 163 -0.16 -9.51 -20.26
CA HIS A 163 0.43 -8.43 -21.07
C HIS A 163 1.89 -8.75 -21.38
N ALA A 164 2.29 -8.48 -22.63
CA ALA A 164 3.69 -8.54 -23.03
C ALA A 164 4.01 -7.41 -24.00
N LYS A 165 5.26 -6.97 -24.06
CA LYS A 165 5.67 -5.89 -24.98
C LYS A 165 6.60 -6.39 -26.06
N GLY A 166 6.24 -6.17 -27.31
CA GLY A 166 7.15 -6.32 -28.44
C GLY A 166 8.23 -5.24 -28.46
N SER A 167 7.81 -4.00 -28.21
CA SER A 167 8.64 -2.79 -28.02
C SER A 167 7.97 -1.84 -27.01
N PRO A 168 8.57 -0.70 -26.65
CA PRO A 168 7.97 0.27 -25.72
C PRO A 168 6.55 0.74 -26.09
N ASP A 169 6.23 0.78 -27.38
CA ASP A 169 4.96 1.25 -27.95
C ASP A 169 4.16 0.13 -28.64
N ASP A 170 4.42 -1.14 -28.27
CA ASP A 170 3.80 -2.33 -28.83
C ASP A 170 3.45 -3.31 -27.72
N VAL A 171 2.17 -3.37 -27.35
CA VAL A 171 1.63 -4.18 -26.27
C VAL A 171 0.76 -5.30 -26.80
N LEU A 172 1.05 -6.52 -26.36
CA LEU A 172 0.30 -7.72 -26.63
C LEU A 172 -0.60 -8.03 -25.42
N LEU A 173 -1.86 -8.32 -25.67
CA LEU A 173 -2.81 -8.79 -24.66
C LEU A 173 -3.31 -10.19 -25.04
N THR A 174 -3.11 -11.15 -24.16
CA THR A 174 -3.70 -12.49 -24.25
C THR A 174 -4.59 -12.73 -23.05
N VAL A 175 -5.87 -13.08 -23.31
CA VAL A 175 -6.83 -13.46 -22.27
C VAL A 175 -7.19 -14.92 -22.49
N THR A 176 -6.96 -15.76 -21.47
CA THR A 176 -7.32 -17.18 -21.49
C THR A 176 -8.25 -17.48 -20.33
N ALA A 177 -9.46 -17.94 -20.63
CA ALA A 177 -10.44 -18.36 -19.64
C ALA A 177 -10.61 -19.88 -19.65
N VAL A 178 -10.48 -20.51 -18.47
CA VAL A 178 -10.65 -21.96 -18.28
C VAL A 178 -11.92 -22.20 -17.47
N ASN A 179 -12.84 -23.02 -17.98
CA ASN A 179 -13.99 -23.45 -17.20
C ASN A 179 -13.55 -24.47 -16.14
N ARG A 180 -13.67 -24.12 -14.85
CA ARG A 180 -13.37 -25.02 -13.72
C ARG A 180 -14.58 -25.81 -13.24
N GLY A 181 -15.77 -25.41 -13.69
CA GLY A 181 -17.03 -26.06 -13.33
C GLY A 181 -17.24 -27.42 -14.00
N PRO A 182 -18.20 -28.21 -13.49
CA PRO A 182 -18.49 -29.56 -14.00
C PRO A 182 -19.35 -29.57 -15.27
N ASP A 183 -19.93 -28.41 -15.62
CA ASP A 183 -20.86 -28.30 -16.76
C ASP A 183 -20.35 -27.25 -17.78
N PRO A 184 -20.76 -27.37 -19.08
CA PRO A 184 -20.51 -26.28 -20.04
C PRO A 184 -21.22 -25.00 -19.60
N ALA A 185 -20.53 -23.85 -19.77
CA ALA A 185 -21.09 -22.54 -19.41
C ALA A 185 -20.78 -21.50 -20.48
N PRO A 186 -21.68 -20.51 -20.72
CA PRO A 186 -21.42 -19.41 -21.63
C PRO A 186 -20.45 -18.41 -21.01
N LEU A 187 -19.71 -17.74 -21.88
CA LEU A 187 -18.79 -16.67 -21.47
C LEU A 187 -18.63 -15.65 -22.59
N HIS A 188 -18.68 -14.39 -22.23
CA HIS A 188 -18.23 -13.30 -23.06
C HIS A 188 -16.90 -12.76 -22.52
N LEU A 189 -15.90 -12.64 -23.38
CA LEU A 189 -14.67 -11.91 -23.12
C LEU A 189 -14.74 -10.61 -23.92
N ILE A 190 -14.69 -9.47 -23.23
CA ILE A 190 -14.99 -8.17 -23.83
C ILE A 190 -13.83 -7.19 -23.54
N PRO A 191 -12.67 -7.30 -24.24
CA PRO A 191 -11.65 -6.27 -24.17
C PRO A 191 -12.21 -4.91 -24.58
N GLN A 192 -11.85 -3.87 -23.84
CA GLN A 192 -12.30 -2.49 -24.06
C GLN A 192 -11.09 -1.57 -24.18
N LEU A 193 -11.15 -0.64 -25.15
CA LEU A 193 -10.20 0.45 -25.31
C LEU A 193 -10.94 1.77 -25.24
N TRP A 194 -10.45 2.71 -24.40
CA TRP A 194 -11.07 4.02 -24.28
C TRP A 194 -10.08 5.10 -23.86
N PHE A 195 -10.44 6.34 -24.19
CA PHE A 195 -9.74 7.50 -23.69
C PHE A 195 -10.38 8.02 -22.39
N ARG A 196 -9.55 8.30 -21.37
CA ARG A 196 -10.02 9.03 -20.19
C ARG A 196 -10.63 10.37 -20.61
N ASN A 197 -11.78 10.69 -20.04
CA ASN A 197 -12.48 11.91 -20.37
C ASN A 197 -11.75 13.13 -19.79
N THR A 198 -11.12 13.92 -20.65
CA THR A 198 -10.46 15.19 -20.30
C THR A 198 -11.22 16.41 -20.79
N TRP A 199 -12.21 16.22 -21.67
CA TRP A 199 -12.87 17.29 -22.43
C TRP A 199 -14.22 17.76 -21.83
N ALA A 200 -14.87 16.95 -20.98
CA ALA A 200 -16.21 17.28 -20.48
C ALA A 200 -16.21 18.31 -19.34
N TRP A 201 -15.04 18.69 -18.81
CA TRP A 201 -14.91 19.48 -17.60
C TRP A 201 -14.75 20.99 -17.83
N GLY A 202 -14.61 21.41 -19.09
CA GLY A 202 -14.47 22.84 -19.47
C GLY A 202 -13.05 23.40 -19.26
N ARG A 203 -12.04 22.53 -19.07
CA ARG A 203 -10.63 22.91 -18.92
C ARG A 203 -9.78 22.54 -20.12
N ASP A 204 -10.18 21.54 -20.89
CA ASP A 204 -9.55 21.12 -22.15
C ASP A 204 -10.67 20.67 -23.09
N ASP A 205 -10.67 21.15 -24.33
CA ASP A 205 -11.68 20.84 -25.33
C ASP A 205 -11.17 19.83 -26.38
N ARG A 206 -9.91 19.41 -26.28
CA ARG A 206 -9.32 18.41 -27.18
C ARG A 206 -9.97 17.05 -26.93
N ARG A 207 -10.60 16.53 -27.96
CA ARG A 207 -11.28 15.24 -27.89
C ARG A 207 -10.59 14.22 -28.78
N PRO A 208 -10.03 13.15 -28.19
CA PRO A 208 -9.42 12.07 -28.96
C PRO A 208 -10.49 11.23 -29.68
N THR A 209 -10.07 10.37 -30.60
CA THR A 209 -10.99 9.58 -31.39
C THR A 209 -10.54 8.12 -31.53
N LEU A 210 -11.52 7.22 -31.51
CA LEU A 210 -11.40 5.83 -31.95
C LEU A 210 -12.25 5.64 -33.19
N GLU A 211 -11.73 4.95 -34.22
CA GLU A 211 -12.40 4.73 -35.49
C GLU A 211 -12.17 3.31 -35.99
N LEU A 212 -13.24 2.66 -36.47
CA LEU A 212 -13.16 1.36 -37.12
C LEU A 212 -12.51 1.46 -38.48
N VAL A 213 -11.36 0.81 -38.63
CA VAL A 213 -10.63 0.75 -39.91
C VAL A 213 -11.00 -0.50 -40.70
N ARG A 214 -11.13 -1.64 -39.97
CA ARG A 214 -11.42 -2.95 -40.58
C ARG A 214 -12.15 -3.86 -39.61
N ALA A 215 -13.13 -4.59 -40.11
CA ALA A 215 -13.72 -5.73 -39.41
C ALA A 215 -14.09 -6.80 -40.46
N ASP A 216 -13.44 -7.96 -40.34
CA ASP A 216 -13.68 -9.10 -41.23
C ASP A 216 -13.46 -10.43 -40.48
N ASP A 217 -13.57 -11.57 -41.17
CA ASP A 217 -13.43 -12.90 -40.55
C ASP A 217 -12.03 -13.17 -40.00
N THR A 218 -11.02 -12.32 -40.32
CA THR A 218 -9.63 -12.50 -39.88
C THR A 218 -9.25 -11.63 -38.69
N GLY A 219 -10.02 -10.54 -38.44
CA GLY A 219 -9.76 -9.65 -37.34
C GLY A 219 -10.40 -8.28 -37.45
N VAL A 220 -10.24 -7.52 -36.38
CA VAL A 220 -10.67 -6.12 -36.27
C VAL A 220 -9.46 -5.22 -36.14
N THR A 221 -9.53 -4.04 -36.71
CA THR A 221 -8.54 -2.96 -36.52
C THR A 221 -9.29 -1.68 -36.19
N VAL A 222 -8.97 -1.09 -35.04
CA VAL A 222 -9.44 0.22 -34.58
C VAL A 222 -8.26 1.18 -34.55
N ALA A 223 -8.39 2.33 -35.19
CA ALA A 223 -7.45 3.43 -35.06
C ALA A 223 -7.77 4.25 -33.82
N ALA A 224 -6.74 4.68 -33.11
CA ALA A 224 -6.81 5.55 -31.95
C ALA A 224 -5.94 6.79 -32.19
N HIS A 225 -6.52 7.97 -32.12
CA HIS A 225 -5.81 9.23 -32.31
C HIS A 225 -5.91 10.10 -31.05
N HIS A 226 -4.76 10.58 -30.56
CA HIS A 226 -4.66 11.52 -29.48
C HIS A 226 -3.54 12.53 -29.72
N ASP A 227 -3.82 13.83 -29.53
CA ASP A 227 -2.88 14.92 -29.83
C ASP A 227 -1.49 14.77 -29.17
N PHE A 228 -1.44 14.20 -27.98
CA PHE A 228 -0.19 14.00 -27.24
C PHE A 228 0.42 12.62 -27.45
N LEU A 229 -0.37 11.54 -27.40
CA LEU A 229 0.14 10.16 -27.59
C LEU A 229 0.47 9.84 -29.05
N GLY A 230 -0.14 10.56 -29.99
CA GLY A 230 -0.06 10.26 -31.41
C GLY A 230 -1.04 9.16 -31.84
N ASP A 231 -0.67 8.44 -32.91
CA ASP A 231 -1.53 7.46 -33.57
C ASP A 231 -1.18 6.04 -33.15
N TYR A 232 -2.17 5.36 -32.58
CA TYR A 232 -2.13 3.94 -32.23
C TYR A 232 -3.17 3.15 -33.02
N ARG A 233 -3.04 1.84 -32.98
CA ARG A 233 -4.07 0.92 -33.45
C ARG A 233 -4.22 -0.25 -32.51
N LEU A 234 -5.48 -0.61 -32.22
CA LEU A 234 -5.83 -1.86 -31.59
C LEU A 234 -6.18 -2.86 -32.68
N GLU A 235 -5.48 -3.98 -32.72
CA GLU A 235 -5.74 -5.09 -33.62
C GLU A 235 -6.18 -6.29 -32.79
N SER A 236 -7.22 -7.01 -33.22
CA SER A 236 -7.70 -8.23 -32.59
C SER A 236 -7.83 -9.36 -33.61
N ALA A 237 -7.53 -10.58 -33.15
CA ALA A 237 -7.75 -11.79 -33.95
C ALA A 237 -9.22 -12.24 -33.84
N GLY A 238 -9.72 -12.96 -34.86
CA GLY A 238 -11.11 -13.44 -34.91
C GLY A 238 -12.11 -12.35 -35.30
N SER A 239 -13.40 -12.62 -35.11
CA SER A 239 -14.51 -11.75 -35.54
C SER A 239 -15.41 -11.37 -34.34
N PRO A 240 -14.94 -10.59 -33.39
CA PRO A 240 -15.78 -10.11 -32.28
C PRO A 240 -16.84 -9.13 -32.82
N ARG A 241 -17.93 -9.00 -32.10
CA ARG A 241 -18.87 -7.89 -32.27
C ARG A 241 -18.19 -6.59 -31.81
N VAL A 242 -18.16 -5.59 -32.68
CA VAL A 242 -17.54 -4.29 -32.40
C VAL A 242 -18.59 -3.28 -31.99
N MET A 243 -18.42 -2.64 -30.83
CA MET A 243 -19.37 -1.69 -30.29
C MET A 243 -18.65 -0.38 -29.92
N PHE A 244 -19.03 0.72 -30.56
CA PHE A 244 -18.51 2.05 -30.26
C PHE A 244 -19.47 2.85 -29.41
N CYS A 245 -18.96 3.49 -28.37
CA CYS A 245 -19.65 4.50 -27.57
C CYS A 245 -18.66 5.61 -27.17
N ASP A 246 -19.07 6.51 -26.31
CA ASP A 246 -18.21 7.57 -25.80
C ASP A 246 -18.01 7.40 -24.30
N ASN A 247 -16.82 7.69 -23.81
CA ASN A 247 -16.57 7.79 -22.36
C ASN A 247 -17.17 9.09 -21.83
N GLU A 248 -18.50 9.15 -21.85
CA GLU A 248 -19.37 10.25 -21.39
C GLU A 248 -20.41 9.73 -20.41
N THR A 249 -20.71 10.49 -19.39
CA THR A 249 -21.72 10.14 -18.38
C THR A 249 -23.12 10.01 -19.01
N ASP A 250 -23.83 8.94 -18.67
CA ASP A 250 -25.29 8.80 -18.95
C ASP A 250 -26.10 9.61 -17.94
N ALA A 251 -26.07 10.93 -18.08
CA ALA A 251 -26.75 11.84 -17.17
C ALA A 251 -28.27 11.63 -17.14
N VAL A 252 -28.87 11.27 -18.29
CA VAL A 252 -30.32 10.99 -18.38
C VAL A 252 -30.68 9.73 -17.62
N GLY A 253 -29.89 8.66 -17.75
CA GLY A 253 -30.10 7.41 -17.03
C GLY A 253 -29.92 7.57 -15.52
N LEU A 254 -28.95 8.35 -15.09
CA LEU A 254 -28.62 8.53 -13.67
C LEU A 254 -29.52 9.57 -12.96
N PHE A 255 -29.84 10.70 -13.61
CA PHE A 255 -30.47 11.85 -12.94
C PHE A 255 -31.88 12.17 -13.45
N GLY A 256 -32.38 11.43 -14.46
CA GLY A 256 -33.75 11.50 -14.95
C GLY A 256 -34.08 12.73 -15.80
N GLY A 257 -35.36 13.04 -15.93
CA GLY A 257 -35.97 13.88 -16.96
C GLY A 257 -35.66 15.37 -17.00
N GLY A 258 -34.59 15.84 -16.38
CA GLY A 258 -34.08 17.23 -16.50
C GLY A 258 -32.63 17.25 -16.95
N ALA A 259 -31.98 16.11 -17.00
CA ALA A 259 -30.58 15.97 -17.41
C ALA A 259 -30.47 15.79 -18.94
N HIS A 260 -29.27 16.11 -19.46
CA HIS A 260 -28.96 15.95 -20.87
C HIS A 260 -27.64 15.20 -21.00
N ASN A 261 -27.60 14.19 -21.85
CA ASN A 261 -26.37 13.50 -22.20
C ASN A 261 -25.53 14.36 -23.15
N ALA A 262 -24.21 14.42 -22.92
CA ALA A 262 -23.26 15.08 -23.81
C ALA A 262 -23.09 14.28 -25.12
N SER A 263 -23.29 12.96 -25.08
CA SER A 263 -23.30 12.06 -26.22
C SER A 263 -24.60 11.27 -26.28
N ALA A 264 -25.04 10.95 -27.50
CA ALA A 264 -26.12 10.00 -27.72
C ALA A 264 -25.71 8.54 -27.38
N TYR A 265 -24.41 8.30 -27.24
CA TYR A 265 -23.80 6.98 -27.04
C TYR A 265 -22.93 6.99 -25.78
N PRO A 266 -23.52 7.09 -24.56
CA PRO A 266 -22.77 7.21 -23.31
C PRO A 266 -22.00 5.94 -22.96
N THR A 267 -21.14 6.03 -21.94
CA THR A 267 -20.14 5.00 -21.58
C THR A 267 -20.73 3.61 -21.32
N ASN A 268 -21.99 3.53 -20.86
CA ASN A 268 -22.71 2.27 -20.61
C ASN A 268 -23.37 1.65 -21.86
N GLY A 269 -23.13 2.21 -23.07
CA GLY A 269 -23.71 1.68 -24.31
C GLY A 269 -23.39 0.22 -24.56
N ALA A 270 -22.15 -0.22 -24.34
CA ALA A 270 -21.74 -1.62 -24.49
C ALA A 270 -22.47 -2.55 -23.49
N ASN A 271 -22.64 -2.11 -22.23
CA ASN A 271 -23.43 -2.84 -21.24
C ASN A 271 -24.87 -3.07 -21.69
N ASP A 272 -25.55 -2.01 -22.14
CA ASP A 272 -26.95 -2.10 -22.61
C ASP A 272 -27.06 -3.00 -23.84
N ALA A 273 -26.11 -2.94 -24.78
CA ALA A 273 -26.08 -3.76 -25.97
C ALA A 273 -25.86 -5.25 -25.70
N VAL A 274 -24.96 -5.60 -24.76
CA VAL A 274 -24.64 -7.01 -24.46
C VAL A 274 -25.67 -7.61 -23.51
N VAL A 275 -25.94 -6.94 -22.40
CA VAL A 275 -26.77 -7.50 -21.31
C VAL A 275 -28.26 -7.40 -21.63
N ARG A 276 -28.69 -6.30 -22.26
CA ARG A 276 -30.11 -6.02 -22.53
C ARG A 276 -30.52 -6.18 -24.00
N GLY A 277 -29.55 -6.37 -24.90
CA GLY A 277 -29.81 -6.43 -26.35
C GLY A 277 -30.24 -5.07 -26.94
N ASP A 278 -29.94 -3.95 -26.28
CA ASP A 278 -30.32 -2.60 -26.73
C ASP A 278 -29.14 -1.89 -27.40
N ASP A 279 -29.13 -1.91 -28.72
CA ASP A 279 -28.11 -1.29 -29.59
C ASP A 279 -28.33 0.23 -29.79
N SER A 280 -29.41 0.81 -29.28
CA SER A 280 -29.72 2.22 -29.52
C SER A 280 -28.66 3.19 -29.02
N ARG A 281 -27.79 2.74 -28.10
CA ARG A 281 -26.68 3.51 -27.50
C ARG A 281 -25.30 3.15 -28.08
N ILE A 282 -25.25 2.36 -29.16
CA ILE A 282 -24.05 2.07 -29.92
C ILE A 282 -23.98 2.98 -31.14
N ASN A 283 -22.84 3.61 -31.36
CA ASN A 283 -22.63 4.49 -32.51
C ASN A 283 -22.54 3.67 -33.82
N PRO A 284 -23.54 3.75 -34.71
CA PRO A 284 -23.56 2.96 -35.94
C PRO A 284 -22.49 3.38 -36.95
N ASN A 285 -21.84 4.53 -36.77
CA ASN A 285 -20.80 5.01 -37.68
C ASN A 285 -19.43 4.38 -37.39
N GLY A 286 -19.29 3.53 -36.37
CA GLY A 286 -18.00 2.92 -36.02
C GLY A 286 -16.97 3.93 -35.49
N GLN A 287 -17.42 4.91 -34.73
CA GLN A 287 -16.59 5.96 -34.14
C GLN A 287 -17.03 6.27 -32.71
N GLY A 288 -16.07 6.72 -31.88
CA GLY A 288 -16.31 7.13 -30.51
C GLY A 288 -15.04 7.44 -29.74
N THR A 289 -15.12 7.51 -28.42
CA THR A 289 -13.99 7.60 -27.51
C THR A 289 -13.81 6.34 -26.68
N LYS A 290 -14.74 5.35 -26.84
CA LYS A 290 -14.69 4.02 -26.22
C LYS A 290 -15.13 2.98 -27.25
N VAL A 291 -14.45 1.81 -27.28
CA VAL A 291 -14.81 0.65 -28.07
C VAL A 291 -14.73 -0.61 -27.22
N ALA A 292 -15.69 -1.49 -27.41
CA ALA A 292 -15.73 -2.83 -26.80
C ALA A 292 -15.78 -3.90 -27.92
N LEU A 293 -15.01 -4.98 -27.73
CA LEU A 293 -14.89 -6.10 -28.65
C LEU A 293 -15.47 -7.37 -28.00
N ASP A 294 -16.71 -7.74 -28.29
CA ASP A 294 -17.41 -8.85 -27.64
C ASP A 294 -17.11 -10.17 -28.34
N TYR A 295 -16.34 -11.03 -27.68
CA TYR A 295 -16.09 -12.42 -28.06
C TYR A 295 -17.03 -13.34 -27.30
N ARG A 296 -18.07 -13.83 -27.95
CA ARG A 296 -19.07 -14.70 -27.35
C ARG A 296 -18.70 -16.16 -27.54
N PHE A 297 -18.72 -16.92 -26.46
CA PHE A 297 -18.59 -18.37 -26.42
C PHE A 297 -19.84 -18.98 -25.80
N ASP A 298 -20.69 -19.60 -26.62
CA ASP A 298 -21.99 -20.12 -26.19
C ASP A 298 -21.88 -21.22 -25.13
N ALA A 299 -20.81 -22.02 -25.15
CA ALA A 299 -20.59 -23.10 -24.22
C ALA A 299 -19.11 -23.47 -24.15
N VAL A 300 -18.43 -23.12 -23.08
CA VAL A 300 -17.07 -23.57 -22.76
C VAL A 300 -17.22 -24.84 -21.92
N GLY A 301 -16.73 -25.98 -22.41
CA GLY A 301 -16.86 -27.27 -21.71
C GLY A 301 -16.02 -27.36 -20.44
N PRO A 302 -16.31 -28.33 -19.53
CA PRO A 302 -15.52 -28.54 -18.32
C PRO A 302 -14.04 -28.80 -18.62
N GLY A 303 -13.15 -28.00 -18.02
CA GLY A 303 -11.70 -28.06 -18.26
C GLY A 303 -11.25 -27.51 -19.60
N GLU A 304 -12.18 -27.12 -20.49
CA GLU A 304 -11.84 -26.44 -21.73
C GLU A 304 -11.40 -24.98 -21.48
N SER A 305 -10.61 -24.46 -22.40
CA SER A 305 -10.16 -23.06 -22.40
C SER A 305 -10.51 -22.36 -23.70
N VAL A 306 -10.82 -21.09 -23.59
CA VAL A 306 -10.95 -20.16 -24.72
C VAL A 306 -9.91 -19.07 -24.59
N THR A 307 -9.38 -18.61 -25.73
CA THR A 307 -8.32 -17.58 -25.74
C THR A 307 -8.65 -16.52 -26.77
N VAL A 308 -8.50 -15.26 -26.39
CA VAL A 308 -8.53 -14.10 -27.27
C VAL A 308 -7.19 -13.38 -27.25
N THR A 309 -6.79 -12.83 -28.39
CA THR A 309 -5.50 -12.12 -28.54
C THR A 309 -5.71 -10.77 -29.21
N LEU A 310 -5.09 -9.75 -28.60
CA LEU A 310 -5.12 -8.38 -29.09
C LEU A 310 -3.69 -7.81 -29.12
N ARG A 311 -3.49 -6.76 -29.90
CA ARG A 311 -2.25 -6.01 -29.95
C ARG A 311 -2.53 -4.52 -30.09
N LEU A 312 -2.09 -3.74 -29.11
CA LEU A 312 -2.16 -2.27 -29.12
C LEU A 312 -0.77 -1.74 -29.45
N ARG A 313 -0.63 -1.02 -30.54
CA ARG A 313 0.68 -0.52 -30.98
C ARG A 313 0.60 0.78 -31.75
N SER A 314 1.72 1.52 -31.76
CA SER A 314 1.91 2.69 -32.61
C SER A 314 1.75 2.31 -34.08
N THR A 315 1.23 3.24 -34.90
CA THR A 315 1.09 3.06 -36.34
C THR A 315 2.42 2.95 -37.11
N ALA A 316 3.55 3.14 -36.43
CA ALA A 316 4.88 2.93 -36.99
C ALA A 316 5.23 1.46 -37.28
N HIS A 317 4.49 0.51 -36.73
CA HIS A 317 4.70 -0.92 -36.89
C HIS A 317 3.89 -1.46 -38.07
N ASP A 318 4.54 -2.08 -39.06
CA ASP A 318 3.88 -2.60 -40.27
C ASP A 318 3.85 -4.13 -40.36
N GLU A 319 4.57 -4.85 -39.48
CA GLU A 319 4.58 -6.32 -39.46
C GLU A 319 3.20 -6.92 -39.09
N PRO A 320 2.93 -8.17 -39.50
CA PRO A 320 1.69 -8.85 -39.13
C PRO A 320 1.47 -8.87 -37.60
N PRO A 321 0.27 -8.56 -37.10
CA PRO A 321 0.01 -8.42 -35.67
C PRO A 321 0.08 -9.74 -34.90
N PHE A 322 -0.22 -10.87 -35.56
CA PHE A 322 -0.38 -12.20 -34.94
C PHE A 322 0.48 -13.26 -35.62
N GLY A 323 0.37 -14.53 -35.19
CA GLY A 323 1.12 -15.66 -35.69
C GLY A 323 2.39 -15.95 -34.89
N ASP A 324 3.39 -16.58 -35.53
CA ASP A 324 4.62 -17.04 -34.87
C ASP A 324 5.39 -15.89 -34.17
N ALA A 325 5.37 -14.70 -34.76
CA ALA A 325 6.03 -13.53 -34.18
C ALA A 325 5.37 -13.08 -32.86
N TYR A 326 4.05 -13.17 -32.74
CA TYR A 326 3.32 -12.89 -31.50
C TYR A 326 3.71 -13.88 -30.40
N ALA A 327 3.68 -15.18 -30.72
CA ALA A 327 4.07 -16.25 -29.78
C ALA A 327 5.52 -16.11 -29.32
N ALA A 328 6.42 -15.77 -30.26
CA ALA A 328 7.85 -15.56 -29.96
C ALA A 328 8.07 -14.39 -28.98
N VAL A 329 7.28 -13.30 -29.07
CA VAL A 329 7.35 -12.20 -28.08
C VAL A 329 6.95 -12.70 -26.70
N LEU A 330 5.82 -13.41 -26.57
CA LEU A 330 5.37 -13.96 -25.27
C LEU A 330 6.43 -14.85 -24.64
N ASP A 331 7.01 -15.79 -25.41
CA ASP A 331 8.02 -16.72 -24.90
C ASP A 331 9.32 -15.99 -24.51
N THR A 332 9.72 -14.99 -25.30
CA THR A 332 10.91 -14.17 -24.99
C THR A 332 10.72 -13.40 -23.70
N ARG A 333 9.60 -12.67 -23.54
CA ARG A 333 9.36 -11.85 -22.36
C ARG A 333 9.24 -12.68 -21.09
N ARG A 334 8.58 -13.84 -21.17
CA ARG A 334 8.54 -14.79 -20.05
C ARG A 334 9.93 -15.28 -19.65
N SER A 335 10.75 -15.68 -20.64
CA SER A 335 12.11 -16.15 -20.38
C SER A 335 13.01 -15.05 -19.78
N GLU A 336 12.84 -13.81 -20.23
CA GLU A 336 13.55 -12.65 -19.67
C GLU A 336 13.10 -12.35 -18.22
N ALA A 337 11.80 -12.46 -17.92
CA ALA A 337 11.29 -12.35 -16.56
C ALA A 337 11.86 -13.44 -15.64
N ASP A 338 11.93 -14.68 -16.10
CA ASP A 338 12.55 -15.78 -15.35
C ASP A 338 14.03 -15.52 -15.07
N ALA A 339 14.78 -15.05 -16.07
CA ALA A 339 16.19 -14.70 -15.94
C ALA A 339 16.40 -13.50 -14.99
N PHE A 340 15.51 -12.51 -15.03
CA PHE A 340 15.54 -11.35 -14.14
C PHE A 340 15.38 -11.78 -12.68
N TYR A 341 14.34 -12.54 -12.35
CA TYR A 341 14.11 -12.99 -10.98
C TYR A 341 15.15 -13.99 -10.47
N ALA A 342 15.74 -14.79 -11.35
CA ALA A 342 16.90 -15.63 -10.99
C ALA A 342 18.14 -14.78 -10.60
N GLY A 343 18.21 -13.52 -11.02
CA GLY A 343 19.25 -12.59 -10.60
C GLY A 343 18.91 -11.79 -9.34
N VAL A 344 17.64 -11.64 -9.00
CA VAL A 344 17.15 -10.86 -7.85
C VAL A 344 17.05 -11.74 -6.60
N ILE A 345 16.43 -12.90 -6.73
CA ILE A 345 16.21 -13.82 -5.61
C ILE A 345 17.49 -14.61 -5.34
N PRO A 346 17.99 -14.64 -4.06
CA PRO A 346 19.25 -15.31 -3.75
C PRO A 346 19.27 -16.79 -4.15
N SER A 347 20.38 -17.22 -4.71
CA SER A 347 20.61 -18.65 -5.03
C SER A 347 20.58 -19.48 -3.74
N GLY A 348 19.83 -20.58 -3.77
CA GLY A 348 19.63 -21.44 -2.58
C GLY A 348 18.34 -21.15 -1.82
N THR A 349 17.57 -20.12 -2.21
CA THR A 349 16.18 -19.95 -1.75
C THR A 349 15.33 -21.16 -2.19
N SER A 350 14.46 -21.67 -1.33
CA SER A 350 13.54 -22.75 -1.69
C SER A 350 12.60 -22.32 -2.81
N ASP A 351 12.11 -23.26 -3.63
CA ASP A 351 11.16 -22.92 -4.71
C ASP A 351 9.91 -22.23 -4.19
N GLU A 352 9.44 -22.59 -3.00
CA GLU A 352 8.27 -22.00 -2.37
C GLU A 352 8.53 -20.57 -1.89
N ASP A 353 9.66 -20.30 -1.22
CA ASP A 353 10.04 -18.94 -0.81
C ASP A 353 10.33 -18.07 -2.05
N ALA A 354 10.95 -18.64 -3.09
CA ALA A 354 11.19 -17.93 -4.34
C ALA A 354 9.89 -17.56 -5.06
N LEU A 355 8.90 -18.46 -5.08
CA LEU A 355 7.57 -18.17 -5.59
C LEU A 355 6.89 -17.06 -4.79
N THR A 356 6.96 -17.13 -3.46
CA THR A 356 6.40 -16.11 -2.56
C THR A 356 7.03 -14.74 -2.84
N ALA A 357 8.35 -14.65 -2.92
CA ALA A 357 9.04 -13.40 -3.23
C ALA A 357 8.64 -12.84 -4.61
N ARG A 358 8.60 -13.68 -5.65
CA ARG A 358 8.21 -13.28 -7.01
C ARG A 358 6.77 -12.77 -7.06
N ARG A 359 5.84 -13.42 -6.34
CA ARG A 359 4.43 -13.00 -6.24
C ARG A 359 4.30 -11.68 -5.48
N ALA A 360 5.04 -11.50 -4.39
CA ALA A 360 5.08 -10.26 -3.62
C ALA A 360 5.60 -9.08 -4.48
N PHE A 361 6.66 -9.28 -5.26
CA PHE A 361 7.13 -8.29 -6.23
C PHE A 361 6.09 -8.02 -7.32
N ALA A 362 5.48 -9.06 -7.87
CA ALA A 362 4.45 -8.93 -8.90
C ALA A 362 3.28 -8.09 -8.40
N GLY A 363 2.73 -8.39 -7.23
CA GLY A 363 1.63 -7.64 -6.66
C GLY A 363 1.97 -6.17 -6.45
N LEU A 364 3.16 -5.87 -5.91
CA LEU A 364 3.61 -4.50 -5.73
C LEU A 364 3.80 -3.75 -7.07
N LEU A 365 4.18 -4.45 -8.14
CA LEU A 365 4.31 -3.86 -9.48
C LEU A 365 2.96 -3.65 -10.15
N TRP A 366 1.96 -4.52 -9.91
CA TRP A 366 0.57 -4.34 -10.33
C TRP A 366 -0.11 -3.20 -9.57
N GLY A 367 0.14 -3.02 -8.28
CA GLY A 367 -0.44 -1.98 -7.44
C GLY A 367 0.03 -0.55 -7.72
N LYS A 368 0.71 -0.29 -8.85
CA LYS A 368 1.08 1.06 -9.30
C LYS A 368 -0.06 1.68 -10.10
N GLN A 369 -0.39 2.93 -9.82
CA GLN A 369 -1.47 3.63 -10.51
C GLN A 369 -1.04 5.01 -10.98
N VAL A 370 -1.56 5.45 -12.13
CA VAL A 370 -1.56 6.86 -12.50
C VAL A 370 -2.49 7.59 -11.55
N TYR A 371 -1.90 8.42 -10.72
CA TYR A 371 -2.62 9.21 -9.73
C TYR A 371 -2.60 10.69 -10.13
N ARG A 372 -3.76 11.21 -10.44
CA ARG A 372 -3.94 12.64 -10.76
C ARG A 372 -4.83 13.26 -9.71
N TYR A 373 -4.35 14.35 -9.10
CA TYR A 373 -5.15 15.13 -8.17
C TYR A 373 -4.59 16.54 -8.04
N SER A 374 -5.33 17.51 -8.53
CA SER A 374 -5.10 18.93 -8.27
C SER A 374 -6.09 19.38 -7.22
N VAL A 375 -5.62 19.63 -6.00
CA VAL A 375 -6.51 20.06 -4.91
C VAL A 375 -7.13 21.40 -5.20
N ALA A 376 -6.39 22.35 -5.80
CA ALA A 376 -6.94 23.65 -6.19
C ALA A 376 -8.11 23.51 -7.18
N GLU A 377 -7.94 22.71 -8.25
CA GLU A 377 -9.02 22.46 -9.22
C GLU A 377 -10.21 21.73 -8.60
N TRP A 378 -9.93 20.74 -7.73
CA TRP A 378 -10.97 19.99 -7.03
C TRP A 378 -11.78 20.88 -6.09
N LEU A 379 -11.15 21.80 -5.34
CA LEU A 379 -11.81 22.76 -4.46
C LEU A 379 -12.64 23.76 -5.26
N GLU A 380 -12.09 24.30 -6.36
CA GLU A 380 -12.78 25.25 -7.23
C GLU A 380 -13.98 24.62 -7.96
N GLY A 381 -13.86 23.33 -8.34
CA GLY A 381 -14.77 22.64 -9.25
C GLY A 381 -14.46 22.94 -10.71
N ASP A 382 -15.16 22.25 -11.62
CA ASP A 382 -14.90 22.37 -13.04
C ASP A 382 -15.91 23.33 -13.73
N PRO A 383 -15.46 24.17 -14.69
CA PRO A 383 -16.32 25.22 -15.31
C PRO A 383 -17.60 24.71 -15.99
N SER A 384 -17.60 23.46 -16.50
CA SER A 384 -18.76 22.84 -17.14
C SER A 384 -19.64 22.04 -16.18
N GLN A 385 -19.31 21.98 -14.89
CA GLN A 385 -20.01 21.23 -13.86
C GLN A 385 -20.74 22.19 -12.89
N PRO A 386 -21.66 21.71 -12.05
CA PRO A 386 -22.24 22.50 -10.98
C PRO A 386 -21.17 23.13 -10.08
N PRO A 387 -21.40 24.35 -9.56
CA PRO A 387 -20.45 25.01 -8.67
C PRO A 387 -20.13 24.12 -7.45
N ALA A 388 -18.89 24.22 -6.96
CA ALA A 388 -18.47 23.52 -5.74
C ALA A 388 -19.37 23.95 -4.57
N PRO A 389 -19.84 23.00 -3.73
CA PRO A 389 -20.59 23.31 -2.53
C PRO A 389 -19.77 24.21 -1.58
N PRO A 390 -20.39 25.22 -0.92
CA PRO A 390 -19.66 26.10 0.00
C PRO A 390 -18.92 25.39 1.13
N GLN A 391 -19.43 24.26 1.57
CA GLN A 391 -18.82 23.44 2.62
C GLN A 391 -17.44 22.91 2.22
N ARG A 392 -17.21 22.63 0.93
CA ARG A 392 -15.89 22.20 0.43
C ARG A 392 -14.81 23.25 0.65
N LEU A 393 -15.17 24.53 0.61
CA LEU A 393 -14.24 25.66 0.78
C LEU A 393 -14.10 26.10 2.25
N ALA A 394 -14.82 25.48 3.18
CA ALA A 394 -14.69 25.80 4.59
C ALA A 394 -13.32 25.35 5.11
N PRO A 395 -12.74 26.03 6.14
CA PRO A 395 -11.53 25.55 6.79
C PRO A 395 -11.69 24.14 7.36
N GLU A 396 -10.60 23.39 7.45
CA GLU A 396 -10.58 22.09 8.14
C GLU A 396 -11.03 22.26 9.62
N PRO A 397 -11.74 21.28 10.20
CA PRO A 397 -12.12 19.98 9.62
C PRO A 397 -13.42 19.97 8.82
N ALA A 398 -14.09 21.10 8.62
CA ALA A 398 -15.36 21.15 7.90
C ALA A 398 -15.20 20.97 6.38
N GLY A 399 -14.13 21.56 5.81
CA GLY A 399 -13.72 21.35 4.43
C GLY A 399 -12.48 20.43 4.38
N ARG A 400 -12.50 19.45 3.50
CA ARG A 400 -11.40 18.47 3.35
C ARG A 400 -10.26 19.08 2.54
N ASN A 401 -9.02 18.89 3.00
CA ASN A 401 -7.78 19.27 2.30
C ASN A 401 -7.68 20.77 1.94
N THR A 402 -8.44 21.65 2.58
CA THR A 402 -8.46 23.09 2.29
C THR A 402 -7.15 23.79 2.66
N ASP A 403 -6.39 23.26 3.61
CA ASP A 403 -5.08 23.77 4.01
C ASP A 403 -3.94 23.32 3.08
N TRP A 404 -4.26 22.50 2.04
CA TRP A 404 -3.31 21.92 1.09
C TRP A 404 -3.62 22.26 -0.39
N PRO A 405 -4.05 23.49 -0.73
CA PRO A 405 -4.50 23.82 -2.10
C PRO A 405 -3.38 23.77 -3.14
N HIS A 406 -2.11 23.71 -2.71
CA HIS A 406 -0.93 23.63 -3.57
C HIS A 406 -0.62 22.22 -4.05
N VAL A 407 -1.33 21.20 -3.55
CA VAL A 407 -1.05 19.81 -3.95
C VAL A 407 -1.46 19.58 -5.39
N GLU A 408 -0.49 19.18 -6.20
CA GLU A 408 -0.61 18.88 -7.63
C GLU A 408 0.13 17.60 -7.94
N LEU A 409 -0.59 16.48 -7.98
CA LEU A 409 -0.01 15.17 -8.30
C LEU A 409 -0.48 14.72 -9.69
N ALA A 410 0.46 14.22 -10.48
CA ALA A 410 0.23 13.63 -11.80
C ALA A 410 1.35 12.60 -12.07
N ASP A 411 1.43 11.60 -11.21
CA ASP A 411 2.54 10.67 -11.13
C ASP A 411 2.05 9.21 -11.13
N VAL A 412 2.93 8.27 -11.47
CA VAL A 412 2.69 6.85 -11.22
C VAL A 412 3.15 6.55 -9.79
N ILE A 413 2.21 6.14 -8.94
CA ILE A 413 2.42 5.95 -7.51
C ILE A 413 2.11 4.51 -7.13
N SER A 414 2.92 3.93 -6.24
CA SER A 414 2.65 2.63 -5.62
C SER A 414 1.59 2.80 -4.53
N MET A 415 0.46 2.14 -4.68
CA MET A 415 -0.68 2.24 -3.77
C MET A 415 -0.64 1.17 -2.69
N PRO A 416 -1.25 1.43 -1.52
CA PRO A 416 -1.38 0.43 -0.46
C PRO A 416 -2.11 -0.83 -0.93
N ASP A 417 -3.17 -0.65 -1.70
CA ASP A 417 -3.97 -1.72 -2.29
C ASP A 417 -4.64 -1.24 -3.59
N GLU A 418 -5.11 -2.17 -4.43
CA GLU A 418 -5.78 -1.81 -5.68
C GLU A 418 -7.24 -1.41 -5.50
N TRP A 419 -7.90 -1.91 -4.45
CA TRP A 419 -9.33 -1.72 -4.26
C TRP A 419 -9.70 -1.00 -2.96
N GLU A 420 -9.23 -1.45 -1.79
CA GLU A 420 -9.56 -0.84 -0.49
C GLU A 420 -8.93 0.55 -0.37
N TYR A 421 -7.68 0.69 -0.82
CA TYR A 421 -6.89 1.93 -0.71
C TYR A 421 -6.27 2.34 -2.04
N PRO A 422 -7.09 2.67 -3.08
CA PRO A 422 -6.58 3.03 -4.42
C PRO A 422 -6.10 4.49 -4.47
N TRP A 423 -5.29 4.90 -3.48
CA TRP A 423 -4.71 6.23 -3.32
C TRP A 423 -3.36 6.15 -2.62
N PHE A 424 -2.60 7.25 -2.63
CA PHE A 424 -1.34 7.28 -1.92
C PHE A 424 -1.53 7.27 -0.39
N ALA A 425 -0.59 6.62 0.31
CA ALA A 425 -0.41 6.71 1.75
C ALA A 425 1.08 6.83 2.05
N ALA A 426 1.48 7.84 2.83
CA ALA A 426 2.89 8.24 2.94
C ALA A 426 3.78 7.17 3.59
N TRP A 427 3.36 6.58 4.70
CA TRP A 427 4.22 5.60 5.37
C TRP A 427 4.21 4.26 4.67
N ASP A 428 3.09 3.84 4.06
CA ASP A 428 2.99 2.66 3.20
C ASP A 428 3.98 2.77 2.04
N LEU A 429 3.99 3.91 1.35
CA LEU A 429 4.88 4.17 0.22
C LEU A 429 6.35 4.03 0.59
N ALA A 430 6.73 4.41 1.82
CA ALA A 430 8.09 4.22 2.31
C ALA A 430 8.45 2.74 2.49
N PHE A 431 7.54 1.91 2.99
CA PHE A 431 7.72 0.45 3.07
C PHE A 431 7.77 -0.20 1.69
N HIS A 432 6.89 0.23 0.77
CA HIS A 432 6.90 -0.23 -0.62
C HIS A 432 8.25 0.03 -1.29
N ALA A 433 8.81 1.23 -1.06
CA ALA A 433 10.09 1.61 -1.65
C ALA A 433 11.23 0.67 -1.24
N VAL A 434 11.22 0.12 -0.03
CA VAL A 434 12.23 -0.86 0.43
C VAL A 434 12.15 -2.14 -0.41
N THR A 435 10.95 -2.67 -0.63
CA THR A 435 10.75 -3.85 -1.47
C THR A 435 11.05 -3.56 -2.94
N LEU A 436 10.55 -2.43 -3.46
CA LEU A 436 10.82 -2.00 -4.83
C LEU A 436 12.32 -1.86 -5.13
N ALA A 437 13.13 -1.47 -4.15
CA ALA A 437 14.57 -1.29 -4.34
C ALA A 437 15.29 -2.56 -4.81
N HIS A 438 14.76 -3.76 -4.52
CA HIS A 438 15.33 -5.03 -5.00
C HIS A 438 15.12 -5.26 -6.49
N VAL A 439 14.04 -4.71 -7.07
CA VAL A 439 13.66 -4.94 -8.47
C VAL A 439 13.73 -3.67 -9.31
N ASP A 440 13.53 -2.50 -8.70
CA ASP A 440 13.50 -1.20 -9.37
C ASP A 440 13.98 -0.07 -8.44
N PRO A 441 15.28 0.01 -8.16
CA PRO A 441 15.83 1.03 -7.26
C PRO A 441 15.59 2.47 -7.76
N ALA A 442 15.49 2.67 -9.06
CA ALA A 442 15.19 3.99 -9.63
C ALA A 442 13.78 4.46 -9.28
N LEU A 443 12.79 3.59 -9.43
CA LEU A 443 11.41 3.87 -9.01
C LEU A 443 11.31 4.04 -7.50
N ALA A 444 11.94 3.16 -6.71
CA ALA A 444 11.96 3.26 -5.25
C ALA A 444 12.42 4.63 -4.76
N LYS A 445 13.53 5.15 -5.31
CA LYS A 445 14.04 6.49 -5.04
C LYS A 445 13.06 7.60 -5.43
N GLN A 446 12.42 7.44 -6.59
CA GLN A 446 11.42 8.41 -7.07
C GLN A 446 10.20 8.44 -6.15
N GLN A 447 9.71 7.29 -5.69
CA GLN A 447 8.58 7.21 -4.77
C GLN A 447 8.86 7.92 -3.43
N LEU A 448 10.05 7.71 -2.85
CA LEU A 448 10.45 8.41 -1.61
C LEU A 448 10.56 9.93 -1.78
N LEU A 449 10.99 10.41 -2.94
CA LEU A 449 11.08 11.83 -3.25
C LEU A 449 9.72 12.48 -3.53
N LEU A 450 8.73 11.71 -3.97
CA LEU A 450 7.49 12.21 -4.53
C LEU A 450 6.74 13.11 -3.55
N LEU A 451 6.42 12.61 -2.36
CA LEU A 451 5.68 13.36 -1.35
C LEU A 451 6.51 14.42 -0.63
N CYS A 452 7.83 14.41 -0.81
CA CYS A 452 8.74 15.42 -0.31
C CYS A 452 8.94 16.61 -1.27
N ARG A 453 8.24 16.63 -2.41
CA ARG A 453 8.34 17.74 -3.38
C ARG A 453 7.47 18.91 -2.94
N GLU A 454 7.81 20.12 -3.40
CA GLU A 454 7.17 21.38 -3.04
C GLU A 454 5.69 21.44 -3.39
N TRP A 455 5.24 20.68 -4.38
CA TRP A 455 3.84 20.58 -4.79
C TRP A 455 3.06 19.45 -4.12
N ALA A 456 3.66 18.76 -3.15
CA ALA A 456 3.03 17.75 -2.32
C ALA A 456 3.19 18.06 -0.83
N GLN A 457 4.43 18.32 -0.39
CA GLN A 457 4.77 18.61 1.00
C GLN A 457 4.18 19.96 1.42
N ASN A 458 3.56 20.02 2.62
CA ASN A 458 3.12 21.30 3.18
C ASN A 458 4.30 22.25 3.39
N PRO A 459 4.13 23.57 3.17
CA PRO A 459 5.17 24.55 3.47
C PRO A 459 5.68 24.52 4.92
N SER A 460 4.89 24.03 5.88
CA SER A 460 5.33 23.77 7.26
C SER A 460 6.32 22.62 7.40
N GLY A 461 6.45 21.78 6.36
CA GLY A 461 7.30 20.58 6.36
C GLY A 461 6.55 19.27 6.59
N GLN A 462 5.25 19.30 6.86
CA GLN A 462 4.44 18.09 6.97
C GLN A 462 4.34 17.36 5.63
N LEU A 463 4.45 16.03 5.66
CA LEU A 463 4.12 15.19 4.50
C LEU A 463 2.60 14.92 4.49
N PRO A 464 1.96 14.91 3.31
CA PRO A 464 0.54 14.56 3.24
C PRO A 464 0.38 13.07 3.60
N ALA A 465 -0.46 12.76 4.59
CA ALA A 465 -0.57 11.40 5.10
C ALA A 465 -1.23 10.47 4.07
N TYR A 466 -2.44 10.79 3.63
CA TYR A 466 -3.21 10.03 2.64
C TYR A 466 -4.42 10.83 2.14
N GLU A 467 -5.07 10.37 1.08
CA GLU A 467 -6.09 11.13 0.35
C GLU A 467 -7.28 11.60 1.22
N TRP A 468 -7.73 10.77 2.19
CA TRP A 468 -8.87 11.11 3.04
C TRP A 468 -8.61 12.29 3.96
N SER A 469 -7.36 12.43 4.43
CA SER A 469 -6.95 13.53 5.29
C SER A 469 -5.45 13.75 5.13
N PHE A 470 -5.05 14.80 4.41
CA PHE A 470 -3.63 15.13 4.27
C PHE A 470 -2.99 15.54 5.60
N SER A 471 -3.79 16.13 6.51
CA SER A 471 -3.33 16.64 7.79
C SER A 471 -3.13 15.58 8.88
N ASP A 472 -3.53 14.34 8.66
CA ASP A 472 -3.25 13.23 9.56
C ASP A 472 -1.74 13.00 9.70
N VAL A 473 -1.34 12.31 10.76
CA VAL A 473 0.07 12.14 11.11
C VAL A 473 0.46 10.67 11.01
N ASN A 474 1.37 10.38 10.08
CA ASN A 474 1.99 9.07 9.96
C ASN A 474 3.36 9.01 10.64
N PRO A 475 3.84 7.82 11.06
CA PRO A 475 5.20 7.64 11.56
C PRO A 475 6.25 8.12 10.54
N PRO A 476 7.32 8.84 10.98
CA PRO A 476 8.35 9.36 10.07
C PRO A 476 9.37 8.29 9.64
N VAL A 477 8.92 7.29 8.89
CA VAL A 477 9.74 6.14 8.45
C VAL A 477 10.58 6.42 7.19
N HIS A 478 10.42 7.57 6.57
CA HIS A 478 11.11 7.92 5.31
C HIS A 478 12.64 7.93 5.44
N ALA A 479 13.19 8.34 6.59
CA ALA A 479 14.64 8.33 6.80
C ALA A 479 15.21 6.90 6.81
N TRP A 480 14.54 5.97 7.46
CA TRP A 480 14.87 4.54 7.46
C TRP A 480 14.76 3.95 6.04
N ALA A 481 13.64 4.16 5.37
CA ALA A 481 13.43 3.65 4.02
C ALA A 481 14.47 4.20 3.03
N THR A 482 14.80 5.50 3.13
CA THR A 482 15.83 6.12 2.32
C THR A 482 17.19 5.44 2.49
N TRP A 483 17.56 5.16 3.73
CA TRP A 483 18.81 4.47 4.02
C TRP A 483 18.83 3.07 3.43
N LEU A 484 17.77 2.28 3.63
CA LEU A 484 17.69 0.92 3.08
C LEU A 484 17.71 0.92 1.54
N VAL A 485 16.94 1.78 0.90
CA VAL A 485 16.94 1.91 -0.57
C VAL A 485 18.35 2.27 -1.09
N TYR A 486 19.05 3.18 -0.41
CA TYR A 486 20.42 3.53 -0.74
C TYR A 486 21.36 2.33 -0.64
N VAL A 487 21.26 1.55 0.44
CA VAL A 487 22.11 0.36 0.68
C VAL A 487 21.78 -0.78 -0.32
N ILE A 488 20.51 -1.06 -0.55
CA ILE A 488 20.06 -2.11 -1.48
C ILE A 488 20.55 -1.80 -2.90
N ASP A 489 20.56 -0.53 -3.31
CA ASP A 489 21.13 -0.08 -4.60
C ASP A 489 22.67 -0.02 -4.62
N GLY A 490 23.33 -0.63 -3.64
CA GLY A 490 24.78 -0.77 -3.56
C GLY A 490 25.52 0.45 -2.99
N ALA A 491 24.84 1.34 -2.27
CA ALA A 491 25.39 2.47 -1.54
C ALA A 491 26.24 3.43 -2.39
N ARG A 492 25.80 3.73 -3.63
CA ARG A 492 26.58 4.56 -4.59
C ARG A 492 25.93 5.89 -4.91
N ASP A 493 24.61 5.99 -4.86
CA ASP A 493 23.88 7.18 -5.28
C ASP A 493 23.81 8.23 -4.14
N ARG A 494 24.93 8.88 -3.89
CA ARG A 494 25.04 9.93 -2.88
C ARG A 494 24.20 11.17 -3.22
N ALA A 495 23.95 11.41 -4.50
CA ALA A 495 23.10 12.52 -4.92
C ALA A 495 21.64 12.32 -4.48
N PHE A 496 21.13 11.09 -4.58
CA PHE A 496 19.83 10.72 -4.01
C PHE A 496 19.83 10.93 -2.50
N LEU A 497 20.84 10.42 -1.79
CA LEU A 497 20.96 10.56 -0.34
C LEU A 497 20.95 12.02 0.10
N ALA A 498 21.75 12.87 -0.57
CA ALA A 498 21.81 14.31 -0.30
C ALA A 498 20.48 15.02 -0.54
N ARG A 499 19.77 14.66 -1.62
CA ARG A 499 18.43 15.20 -1.90
C ARG A 499 17.43 14.82 -0.80
N MET A 500 17.42 13.54 -0.39
CA MET A 500 16.52 13.08 0.66
C MET A 500 16.81 13.75 2.01
N VAL A 501 18.07 13.86 2.42
CA VAL A 501 18.43 14.59 3.64
C VAL A 501 17.94 16.03 3.59
N SER A 502 18.15 16.74 2.47
CA SER A 502 17.69 18.12 2.29
C SER A 502 16.16 18.26 2.40
N LYS A 503 15.41 17.31 1.85
CA LYS A 503 13.96 17.32 1.89
C LYS A 503 13.40 16.93 3.27
N LEU A 504 13.97 15.92 3.89
CA LEU A 504 13.54 15.45 5.21
C LEU A 504 13.90 16.44 6.34
N LEU A 505 14.88 17.33 6.15
CA LEU A 505 15.16 18.42 7.11
C LEU A 505 13.93 19.27 7.38
N LEU A 506 13.09 19.56 6.37
CA LEU A 506 11.85 20.29 6.55
C LEU A 506 10.84 19.50 7.39
N ASN A 507 10.75 18.19 7.13
CA ASN A 507 9.85 17.33 7.90
C ASN A 507 10.30 17.17 9.35
N MET A 508 11.60 17.02 9.61
CA MET A 508 12.15 17.02 10.96
C MET A 508 11.89 18.36 11.68
N GLY A 509 11.98 19.47 10.96
CA GLY A 509 11.62 20.79 11.47
C GLY A 509 10.14 20.89 11.85
N TRP A 510 9.25 20.31 11.06
CA TRP A 510 7.83 20.27 11.39
C TRP A 510 7.58 19.45 12.66
N TRP A 511 8.16 18.27 12.79
CA TRP A 511 8.06 17.46 14.00
C TRP A 511 8.50 18.25 15.24
N THR A 512 9.66 18.88 15.23
CA THR A 512 10.21 19.58 16.38
C THR A 512 9.55 20.93 16.70
N ASN A 513 8.91 21.58 15.71
CA ASN A 513 8.33 22.93 15.93
C ASN A 513 6.80 22.92 15.99
N VAL A 514 6.14 21.88 15.49
CA VAL A 514 4.66 21.79 15.42
C VAL A 514 4.14 20.69 16.33
N LYS A 515 4.79 19.54 16.37
CA LYS A 515 4.33 18.39 17.15
C LYS A 515 4.92 18.32 18.57
N ASP A 516 5.92 19.08 18.88
CA ASP A 516 6.34 19.38 20.25
C ASP A 516 5.67 20.68 20.71
N GLU A 517 4.37 20.61 20.99
CA GLU A 517 3.55 21.77 21.34
C GLU A 517 4.01 22.47 22.64
N ASN A 518 4.62 21.73 23.52
CA ASN A 518 5.05 22.19 24.85
C ASN A 518 6.54 22.52 24.91
N GLY A 519 7.31 22.29 23.87
CA GLY A 519 8.76 22.48 23.83
C GLY A 519 9.51 21.58 24.82
N THR A 520 9.07 20.33 24.93
CA THR A 520 9.52 19.35 25.94
C THR A 520 10.41 18.27 25.34
N ASP A 521 10.59 18.25 24.04
CA ASP A 521 11.18 17.16 23.24
C ASP A 521 10.45 15.80 23.43
N LEU A 522 9.18 15.84 23.89
CA LEU A 522 8.21 14.76 23.82
C LEU A 522 7.16 15.11 22.76
N PHE A 523 6.61 14.10 22.10
CA PHE A 523 5.79 14.33 20.92
C PHE A 523 4.42 13.67 21.05
N GLY A 524 3.38 14.40 20.58
CA GLY A 524 2.05 13.89 20.36
C GLY A 524 1.82 13.73 18.86
N GLY A 525 1.44 12.53 18.40
CA GLY A 525 1.18 12.23 16.98
C GLY A 525 -0.26 11.79 16.71
N GLY A 526 -1.09 11.71 17.75
CA GLY A 526 -2.43 11.16 17.62
C GLY A 526 -2.43 9.65 17.40
N PHE A 527 -3.22 9.14 16.46
CA PHE A 527 -3.31 7.69 16.22
C PHE A 527 -2.06 7.10 15.55
N LEU A 528 -1.29 7.86 14.77
CA LEU A 528 -0.05 7.44 14.11
C LEU A 528 -0.18 6.17 13.24
N GLY A 529 -1.29 6.03 12.52
CA GLY A 529 -1.57 4.86 11.71
C GLY A 529 -1.89 3.58 12.50
N MET A 530 -2.01 3.65 13.83
CA MET A 530 -2.34 2.52 14.71
C MET A 530 -3.70 2.75 15.40
N ASP A 531 -4.76 2.66 14.64
CA ASP A 531 -6.11 3.17 14.95
C ASP A 531 -6.60 2.87 16.36
N ASN A 532 -6.91 1.63 16.66
CA ASN A 532 -7.54 1.22 17.95
C ASN A 532 -6.55 0.70 19.01
N ILE A 533 -5.25 1.02 18.90
CA ILE A 533 -4.19 0.40 19.73
C ILE A 533 -4.29 0.72 21.23
N SER A 534 -4.95 1.81 21.60
CA SER A 534 -5.10 2.23 23.00
C SER A 534 -6.51 1.95 23.54
N VAL A 535 -6.79 2.39 24.78
CA VAL A 535 -8.10 2.30 25.44
C VAL A 535 -9.07 3.40 25.00
N PHE A 536 -8.59 4.42 24.30
CA PHE A 536 -9.37 5.54 23.74
C PHE A 536 -8.72 5.99 22.42
N ASP A 537 -9.45 6.77 21.63
CA ASP A 537 -8.90 7.45 20.45
C ASP A 537 -7.88 8.51 20.87
N ARG A 538 -6.60 8.24 20.62
CA ARG A 538 -5.49 9.11 21.01
C ARG A 538 -5.50 10.48 20.32
N SER A 539 -6.27 10.62 19.22
CA SER A 539 -6.40 11.88 18.47
C SER A 539 -7.54 12.78 18.95
N ARG A 540 -8.62 12.17 19.49
CA ARG A 540 -9.90 12.88 19.74
C ARG A 540 -10.43 12.73 21.16
N ASP A 541 -10.20 11.58 21.79
CA ASP A 541 -10.88 11.22 23.05
C ASP A 541 -9.96 11.32 24.26
N VAL A 542 -8.90 12.12 24.19
CA VAL A 542 -8.06 12.41 25.36
C VAL A 542 -8.93 13.08 26.44
N PRO A 543 -8.88 12.60 27.71
CA PRO A 543 -9.68 13.15 28.79
C PRO A 543 -9.59 14.67 28.91
N ALA A 544 -10.71 15.34 29.14
CA ALA A 544 -10.77 16.80 29.21
C ALA A 544 -9.80 17.36 30.27
N GLY A 545 -9.05 18.40 29.95
CA GLY A 545 -8.03 19.00 30.83
C GLY A 545 -6.74 18.20 30.91
N HIS A 546 -6.53 17.28 29.96
CA HIS A 546 -5.29 16.52 29.84
C HIS A 546 -4.79 16.57 28.39
N HIS A 547 -3.50 16.29 28.22
CA HIS A 547 -2.90 15.99 26.94
C HIS A 547 -2.09 14.69 27.04
N LEU A 548 -1.75 14.11 25.89
CA LEU A 548 -1.05 12.83 25.82
C LEU A 548 0.36 13.02 25.28
N GLU A 549 1.38 12.70 26.11
CA GLU A 549 2.76 12.57 25.64
C GLU A 549 2.98 11.12 25.23
N GLN A 550 3.22 10.89 23.95
CA GLN A 550 3.21 9.55 23.37
C GLN A 550 4.57 8.91 23.35
N SER A 551 4.66 7.68 23.83
CA SER A 551 5.89 6.88 23.82
C SER A 551 6.31 6.51 22.41
N ASP A 552 5.36 6.11 21.58
CA ASP A 552 5.61 5.77 20.17
C ASP A 552 5.96 7.01 19.34
N ALA A 553 5.18 8.12 19.41
CA ALA A 553 5.49 9.35 18.69
C ALA A 553 6.92 9.85 18.99
N THR A 554 7.26 9.93 20.27
CA THR A 554 8.60 10.34 20.73
C THR A 554 9.69 9.42 20.19
N SER A 555 9.45 8.11 20.22
CA SER A 555 10.38 7.10 19.74
C SER A 555 10.52 7.11 18.20
N TRP A 556 9.43 7.34 17.47
CA TRP A 556 9.47 7.51 16.02
C TRP A 556 10.31 8.70 15.59
N VAL A 557 10.20 9.83 16.31
CA VAL A 557 11.03 11.01 16.03
C VAL A 557 12.49 10.74 16.35
N ALA A 558 12.80 10.08 17.46
CA ALA A 558 14.15 9.64 17.79
C ALA A 558 14.76 8.70 16.73
N PHE A 559 13.96 7.74 16.27
CA PHE A 559 14.31 6.81 15.18
C PHE A 559 14.62 7.56 13.88
N ALA A 560 13.78 8.53 13.51
CA ALA A 560 14.00 9.35 12.32
C ALA A 560 15.29 10.18 12.43
N PHE A 561 15.57 10.79 13.61
CA PHE A 561 16.81 11.53 13.82
C PHE A 561 18.06 10.64 13.74
N LEU A 562 18.00 9.39 14.22
CA LEU A 562 19.10 8.44 14.04
C LEU A 562 19.28 8.04 12.58
N GLY A 563 18.20 7.89 11.82
CA GLY A 563 18.26 7.70 10.38
C GLY A 563 18.90 8.88 9.65
N MET A 564 18.51 10.12 10.02
CA MET A 564 19.11 11.34 9.50
C MET A 564 20.58 11.48 9.89
N LEU A 565 20.95 11.14 11.12
CA LEU A 565 22.34 11.10 11.59
C LEU A 565 23.19 10.18 10.71
N ARG A 566 22.73 8.96 10.48
CA ARG A 566 23.43 7.96 9.67
C ARG A 566 23.67 8.45 8.24
N MET A 567 22.63 9.02 7.61
CA MET A 567 22.73 9.59 6.26
C MET A 567 23.67 10.79 6.20
N ALA A 568 23.60 11.68 7.19
CA ALA A 568 24.47 12.85 7.26
C ALA A 568 25.94 12.48 7.50
N GLN A 569 26.22 11.48 8.34
CA GLN A 569 27.56 10.92 8.52
C GLN A 569 28.10 10.39 7.19
N GLU A 570 27.32 9.59 6.48
CA GLU A 570 27.71 9.03 5.17
C GLU A 570 28.05 10.15 4.16
N LEU A 571 27.25 11.21 4.10
CA LEU A 571 27.51 12.37 3.23
C LEU A 571 28.76 13.16 3.66
N ALA A 572 28.93 13.37 4.96
CA ALA A 572 30.05 14.14 5.52
C ALA A 572 31.41 13.47 5.31
N ARG A 573 31.45 12.16 5.07
CA ARG A 573 32.66 11.40 4.82
C ARG A 573 33.49 11.96 3.67
N ASP A 574 32.83 12.35 2.58
CA ASP A 574 33.50 12.79 1.35
C ASP A 574 33.26 14.28 1.05
N ASP A 575 32.31 14.92 1.72
CA ASP A 575 31.97 16.34 1.52
C ASP A 575 31.84 17.08 2.85
N PRO A 576 32.84 17.89 3.19
CA PRO A 576 32.87 18.70 4.43
C PRO A 576 31.66 19.65 4.57
N GLY A 577 30.96 19.98 3.47
CA GLY A 577 29.73 20.79 3.52
C GLY A 577 28.62 20.19 4.37
N TRP A 578 28.68 18.89 4.64
CA TRP A 578 27.70 18.16 5.46
C TRP A 578 28.14 17.96 6.92
N SER A 579 29.37 18.41 7.31
CA SER A 579 29.99 18.04 8.58
C SER A 579 29.27 18.54 9.85
N GLU A 580 28.42 19.57 9.74
CA GLU A 580 27.67 20.11 10.87
C GLU A 580 26.39 19.34 11.18
N LEU A 581 25.78 18.67 10.16
CA LEU A 581 24.49 17.97 10.34
C LEU A 581 24.58 16.75 11.27
N PRO A 582 25.64 15.93 11.24
CA PRO A 582 25.79 14.83 12.21
C PRO A 582 25.74 15.31 13.66
N THR A 583 26.34 16.44 13.97
CA THR A 583 26.33 17.05 15.32
C THR A 583 24.90 17.47 15.70
N THR A 584 24.23 18.16 14.79
CA THR A 584 22.85 18.63 14.99
C THR A 584 21.90 17.47 15.30
N PHE A 585 21.96 16.39 14.50
CA PHE A 585 21.08 15.24 14.70
C PHE A 585 21.43 14.45 15.97
N LEU A 586 22.69 14.34 16.32
CA LEU A 586 23.11 13.75 17.59
C LEU A 586 22.52 14.52 18.78
N GLU A 587 22.62 15.85 18.79
CA GLU A 587 22.08 16.68 19.86
C GLU A 587 20.58 16.57 20.00
N ARG A 588 19.85 16.59 18.88
CA ARG A 588 18.38 16.40 18.88
C ARG A 588 18.00 15.03 19.41
N PHE A 589 18.68 13.98 18.98
CA PHE A 589 18.46 12.64 19.52
C PHE A 589 18.70 12.58 21.04
N LEU A 590 19.78 13.16 21.53
CA LEU A 590 20.12 13.17 22.97
C LEU A 590 19.10 13.98 23.79
N SER A 591 18.58 15.08 23.24
CA SER A 591 17.54 15.89 23.90
C SER A 591 16.25 15.07 24.07
N ILE A 592 15.82 14.37 23.02
CA ILE A 592 14.65 13.47 23.07
C ILE A 592 14.90 12.33 24.07
N ALA A 593 16.09 11.75 24.05
CA ALA A 593 16.45 10.67 24.95
C ALA A 593 16.44 11.12 26.43
N GLU A 594 16.86 12.35 26.71
CA GLU A 594 16.76 12.95 28.07
C GLU A 594 15.28 13.15 28.45
N ALA A 595 14.49 13.76 27.56
CA ALA A 595 13.07 14.02 27.81
C ALA A 595 12.29 12.73 28.12
N SER A 596 12.58 11.65 27.38
CA SER A 596 11.93 10.34 27.58
C SER A 596 12.21 9.74 28.97
N GLU A 597 13.29 10.13 29.65
CA GLU A 597 13.64 9.64 30.98
C GLU A 597 13.19 10.54 32.14
N ALA A 598 12.97 11.83 31.88
CA ALA A 598 12.76 12.78 32.95
C ALA A 598 11.91 13.98 32.51
N PHE A 599 10.63 13.74 32.31
CA PHE A 599 9.67 14.75 31.93
C PHE A 599 9.18 15.59 33.11
N GLY A 600 9.05 16.90 32.90
CA GLY A 600 8.46 17.82 33.87
C GLY A 600 9.21 17.97 35.19
N SER A 601 8.66 18.77 36.12
CA SER A 601 9.24 19.02 37.43
C SER A 601 9.26 17.79 38.34
N ALA A 602 8.33 16.86 38.11
CA ALA A 602 8.25 15.58 38.83
C ALA A 602 9.23 14.52 38.31
N ARG A 603 9.92 14.80 37.18
CA ARG A 603 10.84 13.90 36.49
C ARG A 603 10.19 12.54 36.19
N VAL A 604 8.97 12.55 35.64
CA VAL A 604 8.25 11.34 35.20
C VAL A 604 8.92 10.81 33.93
N SER A 605 8.97 9.50 33.75
CA SER A 605 9.59 8.81 32.62
C SER A 605 8.53 8.09 31.80
N LEU A 606 8.72 8.04 30.48
CA LEU A 606 7.97 7.11 29.59
C LEU A 606 8.26 5.65 29.98
N TRP A 607 9.36 5.38 30.65
CA TRP A 607 9.76 4.08 31.15
C TRP A 607 9.17 3.79 32.53
N ASP A 608 8.44 2.68 32.62
CA ASP A 608 7.97 2.14 33.93
C ASP A 608 8.99 1.13 34.47
N GLU A 609 9.63 1.47 35.60
CA GLU A 609 10.69 0.64 36.17
C GLU A 609 10.19 -0.68 36.74
N ASP A 610 8.98 -0.69 37.32
CA ASP A 610 8.39 -1.89 37.91
C ASP A 610 7.98 -2.88 36.82
N ASP A 611 7.33 -2.39 35.76
CA ASP A 611 6.81 -3.20 34.66
C ASP A 611 7.88 -3.53 33.59
N GLY A 612 8.95 -2.72 33.53
CA GLY A 612 10.04 -2.90 32.56
C GLY A 612 9.57 -2.68 31.12
N PHE A 613 8.77 -1.64 30.91
CA PHE A 613 8.14 -1.35 29.62
C PHE A 613 7.92 0.17 29.46
N CYS A 614 7.70 0.64 28.23
CA CYS A 614 7.41 2.05 27.97
C CYS A 614 5.91 2.27 27.75
N TYR A 615 5.42 3.41 28.21
CA TYR A 615 3.99 3.78 28.16
C TYR A 615 3.80 5.24 27.77
N ASP A 616 2.66 5.55 27.15
CA ASP A 616 2.17 6.92 27.01
C ASP A 616 1.91 7.54 28.38
N LEU A 617 2.08 8.87 28.51
CA LEU A 617 1.79 9.63 29.71
C LEU A 617 0.58 10.54 29.48
N LEU A 618 -0.45 10.39 30.29
CA LEU A 618 -1.52 11.35 30.38
C LEU A 618 -1.12 12.47 31.35
N VAL A 619 -1.07 13.70 30.87
CA VAL A 619 -0.59 14.85 31.61
C VAL A 619 -1.73 15.84 31.84
N ASP A 620 -1.98 16.22 33.12
CA ASP A 620 -3.00 17.20 33.49
C ASP A 620 -2.51 18.65 33.32
N ASP A 621 -3.42 19.62 33.42
CA ASP A 621 -3.13 21.07 33.34
C ASP A 621 -2.14 21.56 34.44
N ARG A 622 -1.85 20.75 35.46
CA ARG A 622 -0.90 21.06 36.53
C ARG A 622 0.47 20.44 36.32
N GLY A 623 0.62 19.67 35.22
CA GLY A 623 1.84 18.95 34.88
C GLY A 623 2.02 17.65 35.68
N HIS A 624 0.98 17.10 36.29
CA HIS A 624 1.01 15.76 36.84
C HIS A 624 0.78 14.73 35.72
N ALA A 625 1.70 13.77 35.62
CA ALA A 625 1.72 12.76 34.56
C ALA A 625 1.46 11.36 35.11
N GLU A 626 0.59 10.60 34.45
CA GLU A 626 0.25 9.22 34.78
C GLU A 626 0.45 8.31 33.56
N PRO A 627 1.04 7.11 33.71
CA PRO A 627 1.23 6.19 32.61
C PRO A 627 -0.08 5.49 32.20
N VAL A 628 -0.35 5.46 30.90
CA VAL A 628 -1.42 4.65 30.29
C VAL A 628 -0.88 3.24 30.06
N ARG A 629 -1.06 2.35 31.06
CA ARG A 629 -0.41 1.02 31.08
C ARG A 629 -1.09 0.01 30.15
N VAL A 630 -0.87 0.17 28.84
CA VAL A 630 -1.29 -0.77 27.81
C VAL A 630 -0.05 -1.34 27.11
N ARG A 631 0.21 -2.64 27.27
CA ARG A 631 1.33 -3.33 26.62
C ARG A 631 0.98 -3.63 25.17
N SER A 632 1.46 -2.77 24.27
CA SER A 632 1.23 -2.82 22.83
C SER A 632 2.50 -2.42 22.05
N TYR A 633 2.41 -2.33 20.74
CA TYR A 633 3.49 -1.77 19.91
C TYR A 633 3.96 -0.40 20.38
N VAL A 634 3.10 0.41 21.00
CA VAL A 634 3.47 1.71 21.56
C VAL A 634 4.73 1.61 22.44
N GLY A 635 4.81 0.60 23.28
CA GLY A 635 5.99 0.38 24.13
C GLY A 635 7.09 -0.48 23.52
N LEU A 636 6.91 -1.01 22.28
CA LEU A 636 7.96 -1.70 21.52
C LEU A 636 8.66 -0.77 20.52
N VAL A 637 7.99 0.28 20.02
CA VAL A 637 8.57 1.28 19.10
C VAL A 637 9.88 1.88 19.61
N PRO A 638 10.08 2.14 20.90
CA PRO A 638 11.37 2.58 21.42
C PRO A 638 12.57 1.69 21.07
N LEU A 639 12.37 0.39 20.83
CA LEU A 639 13.43 -0.53 20.38
C LEU A 639 13.97 -0.19 18.99
N LEU A 640 13.16 0.49 18.14
CA LEU A 640 13.52 0.82 16.77
C LEU A 640 14.58 1.91 16.68
N ALA A 641 14.63 2.82 17.67
CA ALA A 641 15.53 3.97 17.66
C ALA A 641 16.95 3.53 18.04
N VAL A 642 17.62 2.90 17.10
CA VAL A 642 18.99 2.40 17.20
C VAL A 642 19.76 2.67 15.90
N ALA A 643 21.05 3.00 16.00
CA ALA A 643 21.93 3.21 14.85
C ALA A 643 23.35 2.74 15.15
N VAL A 644 24.01 2.17 14.14
CA VAL A 644 25.44 1.83 14.19
C VAL A 644 26.27 3.11 13.98
N THR A 645 27.33 3.27 14.75
CA THR A 645 28.31 4.34 14.55
C THR A 645 29.43 3.82 13.64
N PRO A 646 29.64 4.40 12.44
CA PRO A 646 30.68 3.95 11.52
C PRO A 646 32.08 4.15 12.11
N GLU A 647 33.05 3.29 11.76
CA GLU A 647 34.43 3.40 12.25
C GLU A 647 35.14 4.71 11.87
N TRP A 648 34.83 5.22 10.68
CA TRP A 648 35.41 6.43 10.13
C TRP A 648 34.81 7.73 10.70
N VAL A 649 33.77 7.64 11.54
CA VAL A 649 33.15 8.84 12.16
C VAL A 649 34.15 9.64 12.98
N ASP A 650 35.16 8.99 13.50
CA ASP A 650 36.27 9.63 14.23
C ASP A 650 37.17 10.53 13.33
N GLU A 651 36.99 10.46 12.00
CA GLU A 651 37.64 11.33 11.01
C GLU A 651 36.88 12.65 10.83
N LEU A 652 35.67 12.78 11.38
CA LEU A 652 34.86 14.01 11.32
C LEU A 652 35.17 14.94 12.49
N ASP A 653 36.09 15.88 12.28
CA ASP A 653 36.60 16.80 13.33
C ASP A 653 35.48 17.49 14.14
N SER A 654 34.45 18.02 13.49
CA SER A 654 33.31 18.70 14.13
C SER A 654 32.52 17.77 15.03
N TYR A 655 32.25 16.55 14.54
CA TYR A 655 31.54 15.54 15.32
C TYR A 655 32.33 15.07 16.54
N VAL A 656 33.62 14.76 16.35
CA VAL A 656 34.50 14.34 17.45
C VAL A 656 34.65 15.44 18.51
N GLN A 657 34.82 16.70 18.08
CA GLN A 657 34.95 17.87 18.97
C GLN A 657 33.66 18.06 19.80
N ARG A 658 32.48 17.95 19.14
CA ARG A 658 31.21 18.10 19.84
C ARG A 658 30.91 16.93 20.76
N ARG A 659 31.20 15.72 20.35
CA ARG A 659 31.08 14.53 21.18
C ARG A 659 31.99 14.64 22.43
N GLY A 660 33.23 15.02 22.27
CA GLY A 660 34.13 15.26 23.41
C GLY A 660 33.61 16.32 24.37
N TRP A 661 32.97 17.38 23.86
CA TRP A 661 32.29 18.37 24.71
C TRP A 661 31.11 17.72 25.49
N LEU A 662 30.30 16.88 24.81
CA LEU A 662 29.18 16.16 25.45
C LEU A 662 29.69 15.20 26.53
N GLU A 663 30.76 14.45 26.28
CA GLU A 663 31.40 13.55 27.23
C GLU A 663 31.84 14.32 28.50
N GLN A 664 32.38 15.51 28.33
CA GLN A 664 32.85 16.34 29.43
C GLN A 664 31.72 16.99 30.24
N HIS A 665 30.60 17.39 29.58
CA HIS A 665 29.54 18.21 30.20
C HIS A 665 28.22 17.46 30.41
N ARG A 666 28.01 16.39 29.69
CA ARG A 666 26.79 15.57 29.68
C ARG A 666 27.12 14.07 29.58
N GLY A 667 28.24 13.66 30.19
CA GLY A 667 28.72 12.30 30.11
C GLY A 667 27.69 11.26 30.58
N ASP A 668 26.95 11.59 31.63
CA ASP A 668 25.90 10.73 32.18
C ASP A 668 24.77 10.40 31.15
N LEU A 669 24.43 11.37 30.31
CA LEU A 669 23.44 11.19 29.26
C LEU A 669 23.99 10.37 28.09
N LEU A 670 25.20 10.72 27.66
CA LEU A 670 25.85 10.05 26.52
C LEU A 670 26.18 8.58 26.84
N GLU A 671 26.76 8.31 28.02
CA GLU A 671 27.14 6.95 28.45
C GLU A 671 25.97 5.98 28.47
N ARG A 672 24.76 6.44 28.80
CA ARG A 672 23.55 5.61 28.79
C ARG A 672 23.05 5.25 27.40
N ARG A 673 23.41 6.05 26.39
CA ARG A 673 22.91 5.90 25.00
C ARG A 673 23.93 5.27 24.09
N VAL A 674 25.19 5.27 24.51
CA VAL A 674 26.25 4.64 23.73
C VAL A 674 26.21 3.13 23.90
N ILE A 675 26.18 2.45 22.76
CA ILE A 675 26.36 1.02 22.65
C ILE A 675 27.85 0.79 22.45
N VAL A 676 28.54 0.18 23.43
CA VAL A 676 30.00 -0.02 23.38
C VAL A 676 30.38 -1.27 22.62
N HIS A 677 31.28 -1.18 21.66
CA HIS A 677 31.81 -2.34 20.94
C HIS A 677 32.81 -3.10 21.86
N PRO A 678 32.55 -4.37 22.21
CA PRO A 678 33.33 -5.10 23.19
C PRO A 678 34.83 -5.23 22.81
N ASP A 679 35.12 -5.54 21.56
CA ASP A 679 36.50 -5.78 21.09
C ASP A 679 37.29 -4.48 20.89
N ARG A 680 36.64 -3.34 20.78
CA ARG A 680 37.26 -2.06 20.42
C ARG A 680 37.36 -1.09 21.60
N GLY A 681 36.58 -1.30 22.67
CA GLY A 681 36.49 -0.42 23.82
C GLY A 681 36.02 1.00 23.50
N ARG A 682 35.32 1.16 22.35
CA ARG A 682 34.78 2.44 21.86
C ARG A 682 33.32 2.29 21.46
N GLU A 683 32.66 3.41 21.18
CA GLU A 683 31.28 3.45 20.67
C GLU A 683 31.13 2.61 19.41
N GLY A 684 30.14 1.71 19.43
CA GLY A 684 29.69 0.91 18.27
C GLY A 684 28.35 1.36 17.74
N GLY A 685 27.55 2.10 18.52
CA GLY A 685 26.24 2.59 18.14
C GLY A 685 25.58 3.48 19.18
N LEU A 686 24.39 3.96 18.85
CA LEU A 686 23.52 4.75 19.71
C LEU A 686 22.15 4.09 19.81
N GLY A 687 21.51 4.14 20.97
CA GLY A 687 20.17 3.63 21.22
C GLY A 687 19.35 4.52 22.13
N LEU A 688 18.05 4.67 21.85
CA LEU A 688 17.13 5.44 22.69
C LEU A 688 16.98 4.82 24.07
N ILE A 689 16.88 3.50 24.13
CA ILE A 689 16.75 2.75 25.39
C ILE A 689 18.12 2.24 25.84
N PRO A 690 18.50 2.44 27.13
CA PRO A 690 19.70 1.83 27.68
C PRO A 690 19.71 0.30 27.52
N PRO A 691 20.88 -0.33 27.40
CA PRO A 691 21.02 -1.76 27.13
C PRO A 691 20.29 -2.68 28.10
N GLU A 692 20.34 -2.39 29.38
CA GLU A 692 19.66 -3.18 30.42
C GLU A 692 18.13 -3.09 30.32
N ARG A 693 17.60 -1.95 29.89
CA ARG A 693 16.16 -1.76 29.62
C ARG A 693 15.77 -2.41 28.29
N TYR A 694 16.63 -2.31 27.27
CA TYR A 694 16.45 -2.99 25.99
C TYR A 694 16.22 -4.50 26.19
N ALA A 695 17.08 -5.14 27.00
CA ALA A 695 16.96 -6.56 27.35
C ALA A 695 15.64 -6.88 28.09
N ARG A 696 15.12 -5.98 28.95
CA ARG A 696 13.86 -6.15 29.66
C ARG A 696 12.65 -6.08 28.74
N VAL A 697 12.64 -5.15 27.77
CA VAL A 697 11.58 -5.07 26.74
C VAL A 697 11.61 -6.31 25.86
N LEU A 698 12.80 -6.74 25.39
CA LEU A 698 12.94 -7.96 24.60
C LEU A 698 12.43 -9.20 25.33
N LYS A 699 12.64 -9.30 26.65
CA LYS A 699 12.11 -10.39 27.44
C LYS A 699 10.59 -10.51 27.36
N ARG A 700 9.87 -9.37 27.31
CA ARG A 700 8.41 -9.34 27.09
C ARG A 700 8.05 -9.61 25.64
N MET A 701 8.76 -8.97 24.71
CA MET A 701 8.51 -9.13 23.28
C MET A 701 8.65 -10.61 22.83
N LEU A 702 9.61 -11.33 23.41
CA LEU A 702 9.89 -12.73 23.09
C LEU A 702 9.14 -13.74 23.98
N ASP A 703 8.19 -13.26 24.81
CA ASP A 703 7.35 -14.11 25.63
C ASP A 703 6.09 -14.53 24.85
N THR A 704 5.84 -15.86 24.77
CA THR A 704 4.66 -16.42 24.11
C THR A 704 3.35 -16.09 24.81
N ALA A 705 3.39 -15.84 26.12
CA ALA A 705 2.24 -15.38 26.90
C ALA A 705 1.91 -13.89 26.66
N GLU A 706 2.81 -13.15 26.05
CA GLU A 706 2.63 -11.75 25.73
C GLU A 706 2.63 -11.52 24.21
N PHE A 707 3.77 -11.19 23.60
CA PHE A 707 3.82 -10.71 22.22
C PHE A 707 4.22 -11.77 21.20
N LEU A 708 5.07 -12.74 21.55
CA LEU A 708 5.58 -13.70 20.57
C LEU A 708 4.53 -14.74 20.19
N SER A 709 4.16 -14.76 18.92
CA SER A 709 3.32 -15.80 18.33
C SER A 709 4.13 -16.74 17.43
N PRO A 710 3.55 -17.86 16.97
CA PRO A 710 4.20 -18.68 15.94
C PRO A 710 4.51 -17.94 14.63
N TYR A 711 3.85 -16.80 14.38
CA TYR A 711 3.82 -16.10 13.11
C TYR A 711 4.48 -14.71 13.14
N GLY A 712 4.85 -14.20 14.32
CA GLY A 712 5.45 -12.88 14.49
C GLY A 712 5.17 -12.27 15.86
N ILE A 713 5.39 -10.97 15.99
CA ILE A 713 5.10 -10.18 17.18
C ILE A 713 3.71 -9.57 17.06
N ARG A 714 2.88 -9.79 18.06
CA ARG A 714 1.50 -9.27 18.17
C ARG A 714 1.50 -7.76 18.47
N SER A 715 0.53 -7.04 17.95
CA SER A 715 0.38 -5.60 18.17
C SER A 715 -0.04 -5.24 19.60
N LEU A 716 -0.78 -6.13 20.29
CA LEU A 716 -1.15 -6.04 21.70
C LEU A 716 -0.76 -7.32 22.40
N SER A 717 -0.36 -7.22 23.67
CA SER A 717 -0.01 -8.37 24.51
C SER A 717 -1.19 -9.34 24.67
N ALA A 718 -0.96 -10.63 24.41
CA ALA A 718 -1.95 -11.70 24.66
C ALA A 718 -2.27 -11.89 26.15
N ALA A 719 -1.55 -11.24 27.07
CA ALA A 719 -1.91 -11.19 28.47
C ALA A 719 -3.27 -10.51 28.72
N TYR A 720 -3.78 -9.75 27.75
CA TYR A 720 -5.11 -9.12 27.78
C TYR A 720 -6.22 -9.98 27.15
N ARG A 721 -6.04 -11.31 27.04
CA ARG A 721 -7.11 -12.21 26.54
C ARG A 721 -8.42 -12.07 27.32
N ASP A 722 -8.30 -11.93 28.63
CA ASP A 722 -9.41 -11.51 29.48
C ASP A 722 -9.42 -9.97 29.53
N SER A 723 -10.61 -9.38 29.39
CA SER A 723 -10.75 -7.92 29.45
C SER A 723 -10.13 -7.39 30.74
N THR A 724 -9.24 -6.43 30.61
CA THR A 724 -8.49 -5.84 31.73
C THR A 724 -8.85 -4.37 31.86
N THR A 725 -9.14 -3.96 33.13
CA THR A 725 -9.38 -2.54 33.43
C THR A 725 -8.06 -1.77 33.45
N VAL A 726 -8.04 -0.64 32.76
CA VAL A 726 -6.95 0.33 32.75
C VAL A 726 -7.47 1.63 33.35
N HIS A 727 -6.80 2.12 34.38
CA HIS A 727 -7.12 3.41 34.96
C HIS A 727 -6.45 4.53 34.20
N VAL A 728 -7.20 5.52 33.77
CA VAL A 728 -6.74 6.69 33.01
C VAL A 728 -7.34 7.94 33.68
N GLY A 729 -6.59 8.65 34.50
CA GLY A 729 -7.12 9.68 35.35
C GLY A 729 -8.21 9.12 36.29
N GLU A 730 -9.37 9.73 36.26
CA GLU A 730 -10.56 9.27 37.04
C GLU A 730 -11.42 8.22 36.32
N GLN A 731 -11.05 7.83 35.10
CA GLN A 731 -11.81 6.89 34.26
C GLN A 731 -11.31 5.45 34.42
N GLU A 732 -12.23 4.51 34.40
CA GLU A 732 -11.96 3.09 34.29
C GLU A 732 -12.33 2.66 32.86
N LEU A 733 -11.32 2.38 32.04
CA LEU A 733 -11.46 1.92 30.67
C LEU A 733 -11.04 0.45 30.58
N SER A 734 -11.43 -0.22 29.52
CA SER A 734 -11.06 -1.63 29.32
C SER A 734 -10.25 -1.82 28.04
N ILE A 735 -9.32 -2.76 28.09
CA ILE A 735 -8.57 -3.27 26.95
C ILE A 735 -8.73 -4.79 26.88
N GLN A 736 -8.88 -5.31 25.68
CA GLN A 736 -8.94 -6.75 25.43
C GLN A 736 -8.12 -7.10 24.21
N TYR A 737 -7.44 -8.25 24.26
CA TYR A 737 -6.73 -8.83 23.12
C TYR A 737 -7.74 -9.37 22.10
N ALA A 738 -7.72 -8.82 20.90
CA ALA A 738 -8.54 -9.20 19.76
C ALA A 738 -7.61 -9.59 18.59
N PRO A 739 -7.23 -10.86 18.46
CA PRO A 739 -6.21 -11.29 17.49
C PRO A 739 -6.68 -11.30 16.03
N GLY A 740 -7.97 -11.20 15.79
CA GLY A 740 -8.61 -11.18 14.47
C GLY A 740 -9.00 -9.77 14.04
N GLU A 741 -10.16 -9.64 13.42
CA GLU A 741 -10.76 -8.36 13.05
C GLU A 741 -11.20 -7.56 14.28
N SER A 742 -11.42 -6.26 14.11
CA SER A 742 -11.79 -5.38 15.21
C SER A 742 -13.21 -5.68 15.70
N ASP A 743 -13.33 -5.91 17.00
CA ASP A 743 -14.61 -6.02 17.71
C ASP A 743 -15.10 -4.68 18.29
N SER A 744 -14.31 -3.61 18.15
CA SER A 744 -14.60 -2.28 18.69
C SER A 744 -14.97 -1.27 17.59
N GLY A 745 -15.79 -0.28 17.94
CA GLY A 745 -16.14 0.84 17.09
C GLY A 745 -15.27 2.08 17.30
N LEU A 746 -14.08 1.94 17.90
CA LEU A 746 -13.19 3.06 18.20
C LEU A 746 -12.71 3.79 16.95
N PHE A 747 -12.55 3.06 15.83
CA PHE A 747 -12.29 3.63 14.51
C PHE A 747 -13.14 2.93 13.47
N GLY A 748 -13.46 3.64 12.39
CA GLY A 748 -14.06 3.03 11.21
C GLY A 748 -13.03 2.19 10.45
N GLY A 749 -13.50 1.36 9.51
CA GLY A 749 -12.64 0.53 8.69
C GLY A 749 -12.31 -0.83 9.31
N ASN A 750 -11.51 -1.59 8.57
CA ASN A 750 -11.15 -2.98 8.87
C ASN A 750 -9.80 -3.13 9.59
N SER A 751 -9.10 -2.05 9.91
CA SER A 751 -7.82 -2.05 10.61
C SER A 751 -7.97 -2.41 12.10
N ASN A 752 -7.24 -3.43 12.57
CA ASN A 752 -7.19 -3.80 13.98
C ASN A 752 -5.75 -3.86 14.51
N TRP A 753 -5.46 -3.06 15.56
CA TRP A 753 -4.15 -2.99 16.22
C TRP A 753 -4.17 -3.57 17.64
N ARG A 754 -5.19 -4.39 18.00
CA ARG A 754 -5.35 -5.02 19.32
C ARG A 754 -5.02 -6.51 19.34
N GLY A 755 -4.01 -6.94 18.59
CA GLY A 755 -3.55 -8.33 18.64
C GLY A 755 -2.99 -8.93 17.37
N PRO A 756 -3.42 -8.49 16.18
CA PRO A 756 -2.88 -8.98 14.91
C PRO A 756 -1.38 -8.74 14.75
N ILE A 757 -0.80 -9.43 13.78
CA ILE A 757 0.58 -9.29 13.34
C ILE A 757 0.60 -8.37 12.12
N TRP A 758 1.36 -7.29 12.21
CA TRP A 758 1.57 -6.32 11.15
C TRP A 758 3.00 -6.45 10.62
N LEU A 759 3.14 -6.77 9.34
CA LEU A 759 4.45 -6.98 8.72
C LEU A 759 5.38 -5.77 8.85
N PRO A 760 4.94 -4.53 8.59
CA PRO A 760 5.81 -3.36 8.66
C PRO A 760 6.53 -3.22 10.02
N ILE A 761 5.78 -3.28 11.11
CA ILE A 761 6.36 -3.13 12.46
C ILE A 761 7.28 -4.32 12.78
N ASN A 762 6.89 -5.54 12.40
CA ASN A 762 7.72 -6.72 12.61
C ASN A 762 9.04 -6.64 11.83
N VAL A 763 9.03 -6.16 10.59
CA VAL A 763 10.26 -5.96 9.80
C VAL A 763 11.16 -4.89 10.43
N LEU A 764 10.59 -3.79 10.93
CA LEU A 764 11.35 -2.80 11.67
C LEU A 764 11.98 -3.38 12.94
N LEU A 765 11.29 -4.26 13.68
CA LEU A 765 11.84 -4.94 14.85
C LEU A 765 12.98 -5.90 14.46
N VAL A 766 12.85 -6.62 13.35
CA VAL A 766 13.94 -7.47 12.80
C VAL A 766 15.16 -6.61 12.48
N ASP A 767 14.96 -5.50 11.76
CA ASP A 767 16.05 -4.58 11.37
C ASP A 767 16.70 -3.92 12.59
N ALA A 768 15.90 -3.51 13.58
CA ALA A 768 16.41 -2.93 14.83
C ALA A 768 17.28 -3.93 15.61
N MET A 769 16.85 -5.18 15.76
CA MET A 769 17.65 -6.20 16.44
C MET A 769 18.95 -6.50 15.70
N ARG A 770 18.92 -6.57 14.36
CA ARG A 770 20.11 -6.73 13.52
C ARG A 770 21.05 -5.55 13.67
N THR A 771 20.52 -4.32 13.57
CA THR A 771 21.28 -3.07 13.75
C THR A 771 21.92 -2.99 15.13
N TYR A 772 21.19 -3.35 16.16
CA TYR A 772 21.71 -3.38 17.53
C TYR A 772 22.84 -4.39 17.68
N SER A 773 22.69 -5.59 17.11
CA SER A 773 23.71 -6.63 17.12
C SER A 773 24.98 -6.22 16.36
N ASP A 774 24.83 -5.58 15.20
CA ASP A 774 25.94 -5.10 14.37
C ASP A 774 26.73 -3.95 15.06
N GLY A 775 26.05 -3.10 15.85
CA GLY A 775 26.64 -1.93 16.50
C GLY A 775 27.62 -2.24 17.60
N ALA A 776 27.43 -3.35 18.35
CA ALA A 776 28.33 -3.63 19.47
C ALA A 776 28.09 -4.97 20.18
N TRP A 777 27.03 -5.67 19.91
CA TRP A 777 26.51 -6.60 20.90
C TRP A 777 26.29 -7.98 20.35
N ASN A 778 27.33 -8.57 19.76
CA ASN A 778 27.41 -10.01 19.60
C ASN A 778 27.31 -10.75 20.96
N GLU A 779 27.36 -10.02 22.09
CA GLU A 779 27.31 -10.57 23.44
C GLU A 779 25.93 -10.49 24.09
N LEU A 780 24.97 -9.69 23.58
CA LEU A 780 23.62 -9.70 24.13
C LEU A 780 22.89 -10.95 23.69
N GLU A 781 22.83 -11.92 24.58
CA GLU A 781 21.99 -13.10 24.41
C GLU A 781 20.62 -12.89 25.06
N VAL A 782 19.58 -13.34 24.35
CA VAL A 782 18.22 -13.36 24.83
C VAL A 782 17.68 -14.78 24.92
N GLU A 783 16.71 -15.00 25.74
CA GLU A 783 16.01 -16.28 25.83
C GLU A 783 14.88 -16.32 24.82
N LEU A 784 14.85 -17.33 23.94
CA LEU A 784 13.89 -17.45 22.84
C LEU A 784 13.26 -18.85 22.76
N PRO A 785 11.94 -19.00 23.04
CA PRO A 785 11.07 -18.03 23.71
C PRO A 785 11.50 -17.76 25.16
N THR A 786 11.07 -16.64 25.71
CA THR A 786 11.27 -16.32 27.12
C THR A 786 10.74 -17.45 27.98
N GLY A 787 11.53 -17.90 29.00
CA GLY A 787 11.21 -19.02 29.91
C GLY A 787 11.56 -20.40 29.34
N SER A 788 12.12 -20.51 28.13
CA SER A 788 12.52 -21.80 27.51
C SER A 788 13.86 -22.35 27.97
N GLY A 789 14.72 -21.50 28.51
CA GLY A 789 16.13 -21.80 28.80
C GLY A 789 17.04 -21.81 27.56
N ARG A 790 16.52 -21.64 26.36
CA ARG A 790 17.28 -21.52 25.12
C ARG A 790 17.79 -20.08 24.94
N ARG A 791 19.07 -19.86 25.11
CA ARG A 791 19.70 -18.56 24.85
C ARG A 791 20.22 -18.50 23.42
N VAL A 792 19.99 -17.36 22.78
CA VAL A 792 20.38 -17.06 21.40
C VAL A 792 20.92 -15.63 21.32
N SER A 793 21.75 -15.34 20.32
CA SER A 793 22.15 -13.99 20.01
C SER A 793 20.97 -13.16 19.49
N LEU A 794 21.08 -11.81 19.53
CA LEU A 794 20.05 -10.96 18.93
C LEU A 794 19.90 -11.19 17.42
N HIS A 795 20.98 -11.52 16.74
CA HIS A 795 20.96 -11.87 15.32
C HIS A 795 20.10 -13.11 15.06
N GLU A 796 20.34 -14.18 15.85
CA GLU A 796 19.52 -15.41 15.76
C GLU A 796 18.06 -15.16 16.15
N ALA A 797 17.81 -14.26 17.10
CA ALA A 797 16.44 -13.88 17.45
C ALA A 797 15.74 -13.09 16.32
N ALA A 798 16.46 -12.21 15.65
CA ALA A 798 15.97 -11.49 14.48
C ALA A 798 15.68 -12.43 13.29
N ASP A 799 16.57 -13.39 13.08
CA ASP A 799 16.41 -14.39 12.01
C ASP A 799 15.24 -15.34 12.31
N ASP A 800 15.05 -15.78 13.57
CA ASP A 800 13.87 -16.54 14.01
C ASP A 800 12.56 -15.76 13.75
N LEU A 801 12.54 -14.46 14.06
CA LEU A 801 11.37 -13.64 13.80
C LEU A 801 11.12 -13.47 12.30
N ALA A 802 12.15 -13.25 11.48
CA ALA A 802 12.03 -13.21 10.03
C ALA A 802 11.51 -14.54 9.46
N GLU A 803 11.98 -15.68 9.97
CA GLU A 803 11.51 -17.01 9.56
C GLU A 803 10.04 -17.25 9.92
N ARG A 804 9.55 -16.73 11.06
CA ARG A 804 8.11 -16.80 11.43
C ARG A 804 7.26 -16.01 10.44
N LEU A 805 7.68 -14.83 10.04
CA LEU A 805 6.98 -13.98 9.06
C LEU A 805 6.97 -14.62 7.67
N ILE A 806 8.09 -15.17 7.21
CA ILE A 806 8.14 -15.93 5.94
C ILE A 806 7.27 -17.18 6.05
N GLY A 807 7.24 -17.82 7.21
CA GLY A 807 6.44 -19.01 7.51
C GLY A 807 4.93 -18.83 7.32
N LEU A 808 4.41 -17.59 7.39
CA LEU A 808 3.02 -17.26 7.05
C LEU A 808 2.65 -17.72 5.63
N PHE A 809 3.59 -17.67 4.71
CA PHE A 809 3.38 -17.95 3.27
C PHE A 809 3.82 -19.36 2.85
N ARG A 810 4.33 -20.17 3.76
CA ARG A 810 4.72 -21.57 3.46
C ARG A 810 3.56 -22.51 3.67
N THR A 811 3.45 -23.47 2.77
CA THR A 811 2.42 -24.51 2.82
C THR A 811 2.62 -25.42 4.05
N GLY A 812 1.61 -25.45 4.89
CA GLY A 812 1.57 -26.34 6.05
C GLY A 812 1.27 -27.80 5.71
N PRO A 813 1.30 -28.69 6.70
CA PRO A 813 1.06 -30.12 6.49
C PRO A 813 -0.32 -30.46 5.92
N ASN A 814 -1.29 -29.58 6.07
CA ASN A 814 -2.64 -29.71 5.53
C ASN A 814 -2.80 -29.17 4.09
N GLY A 815 -1.72 -28.71 3.46
CA GLY A 815 -1.74 -28.13 2.11
C GLY A 815 -2.12 -26.67 2.06
N ARG A 816 -2.48 -26.04 3.19
CA ARG A 816 -2.83 -24.61 3.30
C ARG A 816 -1.65 -23.80 3.86
N ARG A 817 -1.56 -22.53 3.47
CA ARG A 817 -0.69 -21.54 4.11
C ARG A 817 -1.36 -20.97 5.36
N PRO A 818 -0.63 -20.63 6.43
CA PRO A 818 -1.23 -19.89 7.55
C PRO A 818 -1.90 -18.58 7.11
N SER A 819 -1.29 -17.85 6.19
CA SER A 819 -1.82 -16.57 5.67
C SER A 819 -3.07 -16.68 4.81
N GLN A 820 -3.50 -17.89 4.44
CA GLN A 820 -4.66 -18.05 3.57
C GLN A 820 -5.96 -17.68 4.31
N PRO A 821 -6.78 -16.75 3.77
CA PRO A 821 -8.03 -16.34 4.38
C PRO A 821 -8.99 -17.52 4.60
N HIS A 822 -9.87 -17.42 5.58
CA HIS A 822 -10.75 -18.52 5.99
C HIS A 822 -11.78 -18.91 4.93
N ASP A 823 -12.22 -17.95 4.13
CA ASP A 823 -13.22 -18.09 3.07
C ASP A 823 -12.69 -18.84 1.84
N HIS A 824 -11.36 -18.94 1.70
CA HIS A 824 -10.77 -19.74 0.64
C HIS A 824 -11.01 -21.24 0.91
N PRO A 825 -11.75 -21.96 0.04
CA PRO A 825 -11.94 -23.38 0.15
C PRO A 825 -10.63 -24.16 0.23
N ASP A 826 -10.62 -25.28 0.97
CA ASP A 826 -9.47 -26.18 1.01
C ASP A 826 -9.42 -27.04 -0.27
N ASP A 827 -8.97 -26.42 -1.34
CA ASP A 827 -8.92 -26.93 -2.69
C ASP A 827 -7.58 -26.57 -3.34
N PRO A 828 -6.93 -27.47 -4.10
CA PRO A 828 -5.66 -27.19 -4.76
C PRO A 828 -5.67 -25.95 -5.67
N LEU A 829 -6.79 -25.60 -6.30
CA LEU A 829 -6.92 -24.40 -7.13
C LEU A 829 -6.82 -23.11 -6.30
N TRP A 830 -7.30 -23.14 -5.05
CA TRP A 830 -7.22 -22.02 -4.12
C TRP A 830 -5.84 -21.97 -3.44
N ASN A 831 -5.31 -23.13 -3.07
CA ASN A 831 -4.01 -23.24 -2.41
C ASN A 831 -2.82 -22.94 -3.35
N ALA A 832 -3.03 -22.86 -4.67
CA ALA A 832 -1.96 -22.62 -5.65
C ALA A 832 -1.31 -21.24 -5.54
N HIS A 833 -2.06 -20.23 -5.06
CA HIS A 833 -1.63 -18.85 -5.08
C HIS A 833 -1.62 -18.25 -3.67
N PRO A 834 -0.47 -17.68 -3.19
CA PRO A 834 -0.44 -16.92 -1.94
C PRO A 834 -1.22 -15.61 -2.09
N THR A 835 -1.87 -15.19 -1.00
CA THR A 835 -2.46 -13.85 -0.82
C THR A 835 -1.60 -13.03 0.12
N PHE A 836 -1.63 -11.71 -0.04
CA PHE A 836 -0.80 -10.77 0.71
C PHE A 836 -1.71 -9.77 1.43
N SER A 837 -2.43 -10.28 2.43
CA SER A 837 -3.39 -9.50 3.23
C SER A 837 -2.71 -8.39 4.03
N GLU A 838 -3.47 -7.41 4.45
CA GLU A 838 -3.00 -6.21 5.14
C GLU A 838 -2.32 -6.54 6.47
N TYR A 839 -2.94 -7.43 7.27
CA TYR A 839 -2.41 -7.94 8.53
C TYR A 839 -2.81 -9.41 8.73
N PHE A 840 -2.31 -10.00 9.80
CA PHE A 840 -2.51 -11.44 10.03
C PHE A 840 -2.99 -11.70 11.45
N HIS A 841 -3.90 -12.65 11.60
CA HIS A 841 -4.46 -13.06 12.88
C HIS A 841 -3.35 -13.46 13.87
N GLY A 842 -3.35 -12.88 15.06
CA GLY A 842 -2.29 -13.01 16.05
C GLY A 842 -1.99 -14.43 16.51
N ASP A 843 -2.94 -15.36 16.43
CA ASP A 843 -2.81 -16.74 16.91
C ASP A 843 -2.81 -17.78 15.78
N THR A 844 -3.49 -17.55 14.67
CA THR A 844 -3.61 -18.53 13.56
C THR A 844 -2.75 -18.19 12.35
N GLY A 845 -2.37 -16.92 12.20
CA GLY A 845 -1.65 -16.41 11.02
C GLY A 845 -2.53 -16.15 9.80
N GLU A 846 -3.85 -16.32 9.92
CA GLU A 846 -4.84 -16.06 8.87
C GLU A 846 -4.76 -14.62 8.35
N GLY A 847 -4.81 -14.43 7.04
CA GLY A 847 -4.82 -13.10 6.43
C GLY A 847 -6.13 -12.37 6.64
N LEU A 848 -6.06 -11.09 6.96
CA LEU A 848 -7.16 -10.23 7.37
C LEU A 848 -6.97 -8.81 6.82
N GLY A 849 -8.03 -7.99 6.90
CA GLY A 849 -8.02 -6.63 6.36
C GLY A 849 -8.06 -6.63 4.85
N ALA A 850 -7.52 -5.57 4.22
CA ALA A 850 -7.40 -5.53 2.76
C ALA A 850 -6.76 -6.82 2.25
N SER A 851 -7.51 -7.52 1.41
CA SER A 851 -7.15 -8.87 0.98
C SER A 851 -6.29 -8.86 -0.28
N HIS A 852 -5.92 -10.00 -0.80
CA HIS A 852 -5.22 -10.23 -2.06
C HIS A 852 -3.82 -9.63 -2.14
N GLN A 853 -3.66 -8.30 -2.12
CA GLN A 853 -2.41 -7.65 -2.44
C GLN A 853 -2.24 -6.31 -1.71
N THR A 854 -1.80 -6.36 -0.48
CA THR A 854 -1.40 -5.14 0.25
C THR A 854 0.10 -4.85 0.05
N GLY A 855 0.41 -3.62 -0.32
CA GLY A 855 1.75 -3.22 -0.74
C GLY A 855 2.83 -3.47 0.31
N TRP A 856 2.62 -3.11 1.58
CA TRP A 856 3.63 -3.32 2.64
C TRP A 856 3.85 -4.78 3.02
N THR A 857 2.88 -5.67 2.74
CA THR A 857 3.06 -7.11 2.96
C THR A 857 4.09 -7.71 2.00
N SER A 858 4.40 -7.03 0.89
CA SER A 858 5.51 -7.36 0.00
C SER A 858 6.89 -7.33 0.70
N LEU A 859 7.00 -6.74 1.90
CA LEU A 859 8.20 -6.81 2.73
C LEU A 859 8.65 -8.26 3.03
N VAL A 860 7.77 -9.26 2.90
CA VAL A 860 8.20 -10.67 2.95
C VAL A 860 9.27 -10.98 1.90
N ALA A 861 9.18 -10.37 0.70
CA ALA A 861 10.21 -10.52 -0.34
C ALA A 861 11.54 -9.87 0.09
N HIS A 862 11.50 -8.70 0.76
CA HIS A 862 12.68 -8.09 1.36
C HIS A 862 13.33 -9.03 2.40
N LEU A 863 12.54 -9.65 3.29
CA LEU A 863 13.05 -10.62 4.27
C LEU A 863 13.71 -11.83 3.59
N ILE A 864 13.10 -12.37 2.54
CA ILE A 864 13.65 -13.50 1.77
C ILE A 864 14.96 -13.09 1.08
N CYS A 865 15.00 -11.92 0.46
CA CYS A 865 16.18 -11.43 -0.26
C CYS A 865 17.35 -11.03 0.67
N THR A 866 17.06 -10.66 1.93
CA THR A 866 18.07 -10.28 2.92
C THR A 866 18.40 -11.39 3.91
N ARG A 867 17.86 -12.59 3.71
CA ARG A 867 18.14 -13.77 4.52
C ARG A 867 19.63 -14.08 4.44
N ARG A 868 20.29 -14.20 5.58
CA ARG A 868 21.67 -14.70 5.62
C ARG A 868 21.65 -16.19 5.34
N ALA A 869 22.63 -16.68 4.58
CA ALA A 869 22.84 -18.12 4.44
C ALA A 869 23.19 -18.67 5.84
N LEU A 870 22.33 -19.55 6.36
CA LEU A 870 22.55 -20.26 7.63
C LEU A 870 23.75 -21.20 7.52
#